data_34f1719f2157890e4a2d1be4cd3be795
#
_entry.id   34f1719f2157890e4a2d1be4cd3be795
#
_cell.length_a   1.000
_cell.length_b   1.000
_cell.length_c   1.000
_cell.angle_alpha   90.00
_cell.angle_beta   90.00
_cell.angle_gamma   90.00
#
_symmetry.space_group_name_H-M   'P 1'
#
loop_
_entity.id
_entity.type
_entity.pdbx_description
1 polymer ?
#
loop_
_entity_poly.entity_id
_entity_poly.type
_entity_poly.pdbx_seq_one_letter_code
_entity_poly.pdbx_strand_id
1 'polypeptide(L)'
;MAVVFAPAVLLVGTSSVFAQELFTDVQPESCVVCHSGGGAEHQAIYDDYADESTLELTIDNVTSVPDGAGAFNATMTFTIKKNGIPYVDADGLPSLDQKRFYAVTYNSATRMFDNSKSFSNPVALGSGQYSVTATGITYAPELSNSQVYAYIADGILDTEGMTLYGDVSNAGKAFGDVATYESAANVSGCEKCHGTPYMKHGYRAAVVAGLPDFAACKACHYDTRAGGHQDWQILVDDPARYAQIHAGDALTAEEKTKYAYTATVRNDVHMSHAMEFPYPQSMSNCATCHEGKLGVVLSDDNFEVETCKSCHPVTGPAEGTEANRAPALETVMPHGISLGKCTNCHAAGRIAPVFSKIHTGYNDVIYTASGQKYSDAIVVTIDSASMAGNKLTFKFSAAESPDLAGLEVANIAPTVLVGLYGYDTKHFIIGPHERLTDDNADGKIDSKDQRALEYVVGEEHPRFTTVSAAGGSWEVTADLSIWADMIANGSVKRAEIAVLPALKTADGATLALNSPSRTFDLRTYAFDDGFYSPIVKVAVGCNNCHDALATTFHSPDRGGNIVTCRLCHTTKSGGSHLEMQSRSIDSYVHAIHSFQAFDIGDVNFADPVEKMRYELHIEHTYPNFTIKNCKSCHNEGAFEVPDQDKSLPGVLSAADEITTRDRRIGAVPRYITGPASRACGSCHRAELIKEDEAGELIAFNQHTKQGGYLIEGGDDYASILDQVIDYIMGLFK
;
A
#
# COMPACT_ATOMS: atom_id res chain seq x y z
N MET A 1 -24.56 -20.71 -73.07
CA MET A 1 -23.67 -19.80 -72.40
C MET A 1 -24.52 -18.80 -71.58
N ALA A 2 -24.77 -19.11 -70.35
CA ALA A 2 -25.52 -18.23 -69.42
C ALA A 2 -24.55 -17.76 -68.38
N VAL A 3 -24.30 -16.49 -68.37
CA VAL A 3 -23.44 -15.78 -67.35
C VAL A 3 -24.35 -15.52 -66.18
N VAL A 4 -24.03 -16.14 -65.01
CA VAL A 4 -24.69 -15.88 -63.76
C VAL A 4 -23.86 -14.75 -63.09
N PHE A 5 -24.48 -13.56 -62.99
CA PHE A 5 -23.99 -12.51 -62.12
C PHE A 5 -24.46 -12.80 -60.69
N ALA A 6 -23.55 -13.11 -59.79
CA ALA A 6 -23.79 -13.06 -58.33
C ALA A 6 -23.72 -11.59 -57.84
N PRO A 7 -24.70 -11.13 -57.10
CA PRO A 7 -24.58 -9.82 -56.48
C PRO A 7 -23.64 -9.90 -55.28
N ALA A 8 -22.56 -9.13 -55.33
CA ALA A 8 -21.79 -8.81 -54.12
C ALA A 8 -22.68 -7.94 -53.22
N VAL A 9 -23.22 -8.53 -52.19
CA VAL A 9 -23.92 -7.79 -51.14
C VAL A 9 -22.84 -7.10 -50.31
N LEU A 10 -22.84 -5.79 -50.42
CA LEU A 10 -22.05 -4.88 -49.56
C LEU A 10 -22.55 -4.99 -48.11
N LEU A 11 -21.86 -5.75 -47.29
CA LEU A 11 -22.07 -5.81 -45.83
C LEU A 11 -21.34 -4.61 -45.14
N VAL A 12 -21.68 -3.40 -45.53
CA VAL A 12 -21.15 -2.16 -44.92
C VAL A 12 -22.24 -1.44 -44.11
N GLY A 13 -23.46 -1.99 -44.00
CA GLY A 13 -24.60 -1.27 -43.43
C GLY A 13 -25.07 -1.65 -42.03
N THR A 14 -24.53 -2.70 -41.43
CA THR A 14 -25.10 -3.17 -40.14
C THR A 14 -24.33 -2.75 -38.89
N SER A 15 -23.03 -2.48 -38.98
CA SER A 15 -22.25 -2.02 -37.85
C SER A 15 -22.55 -0.57 -37.45
N SER A 16 -22.90 0.29 -38.41
CA SER A 16 -23.21 1.70 -38.10
C SER A 16 -24.59 1.89 -37.46
N VAL A 17 -25.56 1.03 -37.75
CA VAL A 17 -26.90 1.13 -37.14
C VAL A 17 -26.89 0.61 -35.69
N PHE A 18 -26.16 -0.48 -35.42
CA PHE A 18 -26.01 -1.00 -34.07
C PHE A 18 -25.16 -0.04 -33.19
N ALA A 19 -24.13 0.57 -33.73
CA ALA A 19 -23.35 1.59 -33.02
C ALA A 19 -24.22 2.81 -32.68
N GLN A 20 -25.07 3.25 -33.60
CA GLN A 20 -25.90 4.44 -33.39
C GLN A 20 -27.02 4.19 -32.36
N GLU A 21 -27.55 2.97 -32.22
CA GLU A 21 -28.47 2.63 -31.12
C GLU A 21 -27.77 2.49 -29.78
N LEU A 22 -26.54 1.96 -29.74
CA LEU A 22 -25.76 1.81 -28.50
C LEU A 22 -25.32 3.17 -27.91
N PHE A 23 -25.14 4.20 -28.71
CA PHE A 23 -24.60 5.49 -28.28
C PHE A 23 -25.64 6.60 -28.12
N THR A 24 -26.93 6.38 -28.44
CA THR A 24 -27.96 7.42 -28.26
C THR A 24 -28.12 7.88 -26.81
N ASP A 25 -27.76 7.04 -25.84
CA ASP A 25 -27.86 7.33 -24.43
C ASP A 25 -26.51 7.65 -23.76
N VAL A 26 -25.39 7.56 -24.48
CA VAL A 26 -24.07 7.88 -23.94
C VAL A 26 -23.86 9.39 -23.93
N GLN A 27 -23.71 9.95 -22.74
CA GLN A 27 -23.44 11.36 -22.50
C GLN A 27 -22.19 11.51 -21.64
N PRO A 28 -21.49 12.66 -21.67
CA PRO A 28 -20.45 12.94 -20.68
C PRO A 28 -20.96 12.77 -19.28
N GLU A 29 -20.10 12.29 -18.37
CA GLU A 29 -20.49 12.10 -16.97
C GLU A 29 -20.85 13.44 -16.30
N SER A 30 -21.90 13.42 -15.49
CA SER A 30 -22.38 14.58 -14.74
C SER A 30 -22.02 14.55 -13.26
N CYS A 31 -21.17 13.59 -12.84
CA CYS A 31 -20.81 13.35 -11.44
C CYS A 31 -20.37 14.61 -10.70
N VAL A 32 -19.60 15.47 -11.35
CA VAL A 32 -19.10 16.73 -10.80
C VAL A 32 -20.22 17.67 -10.35
N VAL A 33 -21.45 17.55 -10.88
CA VAL A 33 -22.58 18.42 -10.50
C VAL A 33 -22.96 18.23 -9.04
N CYS A 34 -22.91 16.98 -8.55
CA CYS A 34 -23.25 16.63 -7.16
C CYS A 34 -22.01 16.36 -6.30
N HIS A 35 -20.90 15.92 -6.88
CA HIS A 35 -19.69 15.47 -6.17
C HIS A 35 -18.48 16.38 -6.40
N SER A 36 -18.68 17.67 -6.65
CA SER A 36 -17.59 18.61 -6.95
C SER A 36 -16.52 18.74 -5.85
N GLY A 37 -16.84 18.38 -4.62
CA GLY A 37 -15.91 18.39 -3.48
C GLY A 37 -15.62 16.99 -2.92
N GLY A 38 -15.92 15.92 -3.67
CA GLY A 38 -15.86 14.55 -3.14
C GLY A 38 -14.51 14.16 -2.56
N GLY A 39 -13.42 14.53 -3.23
CA GLY A 39 -12.08 14.27 -2.71
C GLY A 39 -11.76 15.03 -1.42
N ALA A 40 -12.13 16.30 -1.35
CA ALA A 40 -11.97 17.12 -0.14
C ALA A 40 -12.83 16.59 1.02
N GLU A 41 -14.03 16.10 0.73
CA GLU A 41 -14.92 15.52 1.75
C GLU A 41 -14.33 14.25 2.37
N HIS A 42 -13.73 13.36 1.55
CA HIS A 42 -13.02 12.18 2.07
C HIS A 42 -11.80 12.57 2.92
N GLN A 43 -11.00 13.53 2.43
CA GLN A 43 -9.85 14.03 3.18
C GLN A 43 -10.24 14.66 4.52
N ALA A 44 -11.39 15.34 4.58
CA ALA A 44 -11.87 15.98 5.80
C ALA A 44 -12.12 14.98 6.93
N ILE A 45 -12.52 13.75 6.62
CA ILE A 45 -12.67 12.66 7.61
C ILE A 45 -11.32 12.35 8.26
N TYR A 46 -10.25 12.27 7.47
CA TYR A 46 -8.90 12.06 8.02
C TYR A 46 -8.38 13.28 8.77
N ASP A 47 -8.60 14.47 8.24
CA ASP A 47 -8.17 15.72 8.88
C ASP A 47 -8.85 15.89 10.25
N ASP A 48 -10.13 15.51 10.37
CA ASP A 48 -10.89 15.52 11.64
C ASP A 48 -10.35 14.46 12.63
N TYR A 49 -10.11 13.22 12.13
CA TYR A 49 -9.45 12.18 12.92
C TYR A 49 -8.06 12.59 13.42
N ALA A 50 -7.30 13.33 12.64
CA ALA A 50 -5.95 13.78 12.98
C ALA A 50 -5.94 15.04 13.87
N ASP A 51 -7.09 15.72 14.07
CA ASP A 51 -7.20 16.91 14.91
C ASP A 51 -7.31 16.54 16.38
N GLU A 52 -6.24 16.78 17.15
CA GLU A 52 -6.18 16.58 18.59
C GLU A 52 -6.65 17.81 19.39
N SER A 53 -7.15 18.88 18.76
CA SER A 53 -7.43 20.15 19.42
C SER A 53 -8.83 20.27 20.06
N THR A 54 -9.79 19.46 19.56
CA THR A 54 -11.20 19.56 20.00
C THR A 54 -11.40 19.05 21.43
N LEU A 55 -10.78 17.93 21.78
CA LEU A 55 -10.86 17.32 23.10
C LEU A 55 -9.49 17.39 23.78
N GLU A 56 -9.45 18.04 24.95
CA GLU A 56 -8.20 18.23 25.71
C GLU A 56 -8.26 17.44 27.02
N LEU A 57 -7.26 16.59 27.25
CA LEU A 57 -7.01 15.89 28.51
C LEU A 57 -5.69 16.34 29.09
N THR A 58 -5.70 16.82 30.33
CA THR A 58 -4.50 17.24 31.05
C THR A 58 -4.39 16.52 32.37
N ILE A 59 -3.26 15.86 32.65
CA ILE A 59 -2.95 15.29 33.97
C ILE A 59 -2.41 16.40 34.87
N ASP A 60 -3.23 16.85 35.82
CA ASP A 60 -2.88 17.95 36.69
C ASP A 60 -1.88 17.50 37.78
N ASN A 61 -2.20 16.40 38.46
CA ASN A 61 -1.36 15.91 39.57
C ASN A 61 -1.51 14.37 39.75
N VAL A 62 -0.47 13.76 40.25
CA VAL A 62 -0.48 12.37 40.70
C VAL A 62 0.20 12.27 42.07
N THR A 63 -0.50 11.68 43.02
CA THR A 63 0.04 11.43 44.33
C THR A 63 -0.03 9.95 44.67
N SER A 64 0.85 9.48 45.56
CA SER A 64 0.81 8.11 46.06
C SER A 64 1.06 8.08 47.58
N VAL A 65 0.38 7.16 48.22
CA VAL A 65 0.52 6.92 49.68
C VAL A 65 0.76 5.43 49.91
N PRO A 66 1.59 5.03 50.89
CA PRO A 66 1.79 3.64 51.25
C PRO A 66 0.47 2.97 51.62
N ASP A 67 0.26 1.73 51.18
CA ASP A 67 -0.95 0.91 51.49
C ASP A 67 -0.78 0.12 52.80
N GLY A 68 0.39 0.14 53.41
CA GLY A 68 0.73 -0.61 54.63
C GLY A 68 1.13 -2.06 54.38
N ALA A 69 1.08 -2.53 53.10
CA ALA A 69 1.43 -3.89 52.69
C ALA A 69 2.67 -3.94 51.77
N GLY A 70 3.37 -2.84 51.63
CA GLY A 70 4.57 -2.74 50.79
C GLY A 70 4.31 -2.23 49.36
N ALA A 71 3.08 -1.82 49.04
CA ALA A 71 2.69 -1.16 47.81
C ALA A 71 2.12 0.25 48.11
N PHE A 72 1.61 0.92 47.09
CA PHE A 72 1.08 2.27 47.18
C PHE A 72 -0.32 2.35 46.57
N ASN A 73 -1.14 3.24 47.10
CA ASN A 73 -2.40 3.70 46.51
C ASN A 73 -2.15 5.05 45.86
N ALA A 74 -2.37 5.16 44.56
CA ALA A 74 -2.19 6.41 43.83
C ALA A 74 -3.52 7.10 43.54
N THR A 75 -3.50 8.41 43.51
CA THR A 75 -4.60 9.26 43.06
C THR A 75 -4.07 10.14 41.95
N MET A 76 -4.75 10.13 40.79
CA MET A 76 -4.48 11.01 39.67
C MET A 76 -5.64 12.01 39.56
N THR A 77 -5.30 13.30 39.48
CA THR A 77 -6.24 14.36 39.13
C THR A 77 -5.96 14.84 37.71
N PHE A 78 -7.01 15.12 36.98
CA PHE A 78 -6.93 15.54 35.59
C PHE A 78 -8.09 16.44 35.22
N THR A 79 -7.89 17.24 34.17
CA THR A 79 -8.90 18.15 33.62
C THR A 79 -9.24 17.72 32.19
N ILE A 80 -10.55 17.76 31.87
CA ILE A 80 -11.06 17.55 30.51
C ILE A 80 -11.72 18.84 30.04
N LYS A 81 -11.37 19.28 28.81
CA LYS A 81 -12.07 20.35 28.11
C LYS A 81 -12.52 19.86 26.72
N LYS A 82 -13.58 20.44 26.21
CA LYS A 82 -14.01 20.29 24.84
C LYS A 82 -14.14 21.68 24.21
N ASN A 83 -13.44 21.94 23.12
CA ASN A 83 -13.31 23.27 22.51
C ASN A 83 -12.87 24.38 23.51
N GLY A 84 -11.90 24.05 24.36
CA GLY A 84 -11.38 24.96 25.40
C GLY A 84 -12.30 25.18 26.61
N ILE A 85 -13.53 24.64 26.61
CA ILE A 85 -14.51 24.78 27.68
C ILE A 85 -14.43 23.56 28.62
N PRO A 86 -14.47 23.74 29.96
CA PRO A 86 -14.54 22.62 30.88
C PRO A 86 -15.64 21.64 30.52
N TYR A 87 -15.27 20.37 30.28
CA TYR A 87 -16.21 19.33 29.89
C TYR A 87 -16.76 18.64 31.15
N VAL A 88 -18.00 18.87 31.49
CA VAL A 88 -18.63 18.37 32.69
C VAL A 88 -19.88 17.57 32.33
N ASP A 89 -20.14 16.53 33.12
CA ASP A 89 -21.37 15.78 33.09
C ASP A 89 -22.00 15.81 34.51
N ALA A 90 -23.32 15.73 34.60
CA ALA A 90 -24.05 15.75 35.86
C ALA A 90 -23.73 14.53 36.75
N ASP A 91 -23.36 13.42 36.15
CA ASP A 91 -23.21 12.11 36.81
C ASP A 91 -21.72 11.68 37.01
N GLY A 92 -20.77 12.58 36.89
CA GLY A 92 -19.37 12.28 37.10
C GLY A 92 -18.49 12.52 35.85
N LEU A 93 -17.75 11.52 35.37
CA LEU A 93 -17.02 11.61 34.10
C LEU A 93 -17.98 11.78 32.94
N PRO A 94 -17.65 12.65 31.96
CA PRO A 94 -18.43 12.75 30.74
C PRO A 94 -18.67 11.39 30.08
N SER A 95 -19.84 11.27 29.43
CA SER A 95 -20.11 10.12 28.57
C SER A 95 -19.18 10.18 27.36
N LEU A 96 -18.12 9.38 27.39
CA LEU A 96 -17.11 9.26 26.34
C LEU A 96 -17.12 7.83 25.82
N ASP A 97 -16.98 7.66 24.53
CA ASP A 97 -16.95 6.34 23.88
C ASP A 97 -15.76 5.52 24.37
N GLN A 98 -14.61 6.15 24.51
CA GLN A 98 -13.41 5.54 25.06
C GLN A 98 -12.80 6.36 26.19
N LYS A 99 -12.40 5.69 27.25
CA LYS A 99 -11.67 6.31 28.38
C LYS A 99 -10.95 5.24 29.19
N ARG A 100 -9.64 5.45 29.46
CA ARG A 100 -8.86 4.61 30.38
C ARG A 100 -7.70 5.43 30.97
N PHE A 101 -7.27 4.99 32.13
CA PHE A 101 -6.24 5.61 32.94
C PHE A 101 -5.34 4.53 33.53
N TYR A 102 -4.02 4.66 33.38
CA TYR A 102 -3.05 3.64 33.75
C TYR A 102 -1.90 4.22 34.58
N ALA A 103 -1.37 3.40 35.50
CA ALA A 103 -0.05 3.56 36.08
C ALA A 103 0.82 2.38 35.65
N VAL A 104 2.05 2.65 35.23
CA VAL A 104 2.97 1.64 34.71
C VAL A 104 4.29 1.75 35.42
N THR A 105 4.80 0.67 35.98
CA THR A 105 6.09 0.61 36.65
C THR A 105 7.20 0.32 35.65
N TYR A 106 8.37 0.91 35.90
CA TYR A 106 9.57 0.75 35.09
C TYR A 106 10.75 0.34 35.95
N ASN A 107 11.45 -0.69 35.54
CA ASN A 107 12.66 -1.18 36.20
C ASN A 107 13.89 -0.64 35.45
N SER A 108 14.56 0.34 36.03
CA SER A 108 15.72 0.97 35.42
C SER A 108 16.94 0.04 35.27
N ALA A 109 17.06 -0.98 36.13
CA ALA A 109 18.16 -1.93 36.05
C ALA A 109 18.03 -2.88 34.83
N THR A 110 16.80 -3.30 34.50
CA THR A 110 16.51 -4.14 33.34
C THR A 110 16.06 -3.31 32.13
N ARG A 111 15.78 -2.02 32.33
CA ARG A 111 15.21 -1.10 31.33
C ARG A 111 13.87 -1.59 30.76
N MET A 112 13.06 -2.25 31.57
CA MET A 112 11.81 -2.87 31.20
C MET A 112 10.63 -2.27 31.96
N PHE A 113 9.49 -2.17 31.29
CA PHE A 113 8.20 -1.89 31.93
C PHE A 113 7.63 -3.22 32.45
N ASP A 114 7.38 -3.29 33.75
CA ASP A 114 7.12 -4.58 34.44
C ASP A 114 5.65 -4.84 34.72
N ASN A 115 4.85 -3.81 34.98
CA ASN A 115 3.51 -3.97 35.49
C ASN A 115 2.63 -2.76 35.11
N SER A 116 1.36 -3.02 34.88
CA SER A 116 0.36 -1.99 34.59
C SER A 116 -0.86 -2.16 35.49
N LYS A 117 -1.34 -1.05 36.03
CA LYS A 117 -2.55 -0.96 36.85
C LYS A 117 -3.49 0.09 36.26
N SER A 118 -4.76 -0.24 36.21
CA SER A 118 -5.80 0.73 35.84
C SER A 118 -6.21 1.57 37.04
N PHE A 119 -6.40 2.86 36.82
CA PHE A 119 -7.12 3.72 37.75
C PHE A 119 -8.62 3.53 37.55
N SER A 120 -9.36 3.65 38.65
CA SER A 120 -10.83 3.49 38.70
C SER A 120 -11.46 4.52 39.64
N ASN A 121 -12.75 4.35 39.92
CA ASN A 121 -13.51 5.17 40.86
C ASN A 121 -13.42 6.68 40.56
N PRO A 122 -13.90 7.12 39.39
CA PRO A 122 -13.88 8.53 39.03
C PRO A 122 -14.74 9.37 39.99
N VAL A 123 -14.21 10.52 40.39
CA VAL A 123 -14.91 11.51 41.20
C VAL A 123 -14.76 12.86 40.53
N ALA A 124 -15.89 13.55 40.29
CA ALA A 124 -15.92 14.90 39.80
C ALA A 124 -15.50 15.89 40.89
N LEU A 125 -14.59 16.78 40.60
CA LEU A 125 -14.07 17.82 41.49
C LEU A 125 -14.65 19.21 41.15
N GLY A 126 -15.36 19.29 40.02
CA GLY A 126 -15.95 20.55 39.50
C GLY A 126 -15.07 21.19 38.41
N SER A 127 -15.66 22.07 37.62
CA SER A 127 -14.97 22.85 36.57
C SER A 127 -14.18 21.98 35.55
N GLY A 128 -14.69 20.79 35.22
CA GLY A 128 -14.02 19.86 34.30
C GLY A 128 -12.86 19.07 34.90
N GLN A 129 -12.63 19.21 36.21
CA GLN A 129 -11.61 18.46 36.92
C GLN A 129 -12.16 17.20 37.55
N TYR A 130 -11.40 16.13 37.52
CA TYR A 130 -11.73 14.79 37.99
C TYR A 130 -10.58 14.15 38.74
N SER A 131 -10.89 13.13 39.54
CA SER A 131 -9.87 12.25 40.11
C SER A 131 -10.22 10.79 39.92
N VAL A 132 -9.18 9.94 39.82
CA VAL A 132 -9.28 8.50 39.79
C VAL A 132 -8.23 7.88 40.70
N THR A 133 -8.46 6.68 41.19
CA THR A 133 -7.57 5.99 42.14
C THR A 133 -7.12 4.63 41.59
N ALA A 134 -5.90 4.23 41.92
CA ALA A 134 -5.36 2.88 41.67
C ALA A 134 -4.71 2.34 42.95
N THR A 135 -4.85 1.05 43.19
CA THR A 135 -4.33 0.36 44.40
C THR A 135 -3.28 -0.66 44.05
N GLY A 136 -2.36 -0.94 45.01
CA GLY A 136 -1.36 -1.97 44.84
C GLY A 136 -0.30 -1.66 43.76
N ILE A 137 0.11 -0.41 43.67
CA ILE A 137 1.14 0.05 42.73
C ILE A 137 2.50 -0.09 43.41
N THR A 138 3.51 -0.58 42.67
CA THR A 138 4.83 -0.90 43.21
C THR A 138 5.87 0.17 42.97
N TYR A 139 5.52 1.45 43.14
CA TYR A 139 6.48 2.56 43.04
C TYR A 139 6.46 3.47 44.26
N ALA A 140 7.58 4.15 44.51
CA ALA A 140 7.77 5.01 45.67
C ALA A 140 6.87 6.25 45.66
N PRO A 141 6.64 6.90 46.81
CA PRO A 141 5.85 8.16 46.89
C PRO A 141 6.33 9.27 45.96
N GLU A 142 7.63 9.34 45.71
CA GLU A 142 8.23 10.27 44.74
C GLU A 142 7.98 9.85 43.29
N LEU A 143 7.23 8.80 43.06
CA LEU A 143 6.90 8.25 41.76
C LEU A 143 8.15 7.92 40.91
N SER A 144 9.25 7.59 41.57
CA SER A 144 10.47 7.18 40.89
C SER A 144 10.19 5.93 40.06
N ASN A 145 10.67 5.92 38.83
CA ASN A 145 10.56 4.76 37.89
C ASN A 145 9.14 4.32 37.61
N SER A 146 8.27 5.26 37.26
CA SER A 146 6.91 4.98 36.82
C SER A 146 6.44 6.00 35.79
N GLN A 147 5.34 5.70 35.12
CA GLN A 147 4.59 6.65 34.32
C GLN A 147 3.09 6.50 34.56
N VAL A 148 2.36 7.56 34.32
CA VAL A 148 0.91 7.50 34.14
C VAL A 148 0.55 7.84 32.72
N TYR A 149 -0.50 7.20 32.21
CA TYR A 149 -1.00 7.41 30.87
C TYR A 149 -2.53 7.39 30.90
N ALA A 150 -3.15 8.30 30.17
CA ALA A 150 -4.58 8.38 30.03
C ALA A 150 -4.95 8.69 28.58
N TYR A 151 -6.07 8.15 28.14
CA TYR A 151 -6.69 8.53 26.88
C TYR A 151 -8.21 8.64 27.03
N ILE A 152 -8.77 9.50 26.21
CA ILE A 152 -10.21 9.67 26.03
C ILE A 152 -10.50 9.83 24.53
N ALA A 153 -11.64 9.32 24.08
CA ALA A 153 -12.11 9.55 22.71
C ALA A 153 -13.66 9.56 22.66
N ASP A 154 -14.19 10.35 21.73
CA ASP A 154 -15.60 10.55 21.51
C ASP A 154 -15.89 10.86 20.04
N GLY A 155 -17.14 10.66 19.58
CA GLY A 155 -17.55 11.00 18.23
C GLY A 155 -17.01 10.06 17.16
N ILE A 156 -17.70 8.96 16.94
CA ILE A 156 -17.36 7.96 15.92
C ILE A 156 -17.48 8.59 14.53
N LEU A 157 -16.40 8.60 13.75
CA LEU A 157 -16.37 9.11 12.39
C LEU A 157 -16.61 8.02 11.35
N ASP A 158 -16.10 6.82 11.61
CA ASP A 158 -16.09 5.72 10.66
C ASP A 158 -16.05 4.38 11.38
N THR A 159 -16.79 3.41 10.87
CA THR A 159 -16.92 2.08 11.46
C THR A 159 -16.37 0.96 10.57
N GLU A 160 -15.87 1.29 9.37
CA GLU A 160 -15.32 0.31 8.45
C GLU A 160 -13.95 -0.18 8.90
N GLY A 161 -13.86 -1.43 9.26
CA GLY A 161 -12.63 -2.12 9.67
C GLY A 161 -12.06 -1.65 11.01
N MET A 162 -11.81 -0.36 11.18
CA MET A 162 -11.33 0.25 12.42
C MET A 162 -12.18 1.48 12.75
N THR A 163 -12.77 1.52 13.95
CA THR A 163 -13.52 2.69 14.41
C THR A 163 -12.58 3.89 14.61
N LEU A 164 -12.83 4.98 13.88
CA LEU A 164 -12.18 6.26 14.03
C LEU A 164 -13.01 7.19 14.92
N TYR A 165 -12.36 8.13 15.57
CA TYR A 165 -12.99 9.11 16.45
C TYR A 165 -12.54 10.51 16.06
N GLY A 166 -13.46 11.46 15.96
CA GLY A 166 -13.17 12.86 15.67
C GLY A 166 -12.59 13.62 16.86
N ASP A 167 -12.94 13.19 18.07
CA ASP A 167 -12.48 13.81 19.32
C ASP A 167 -11.57 12.84 20.07
N VAL A 168 -10.26 13.02 19.99
CA VAL A 168 -9.27 12.15 20.67
C VAL A 168 -8.31 13.00 21.49
N SER A 169 -7.99 12.57 22.71
CA SER A 169 -6.93 13.17 23.50
C SER A 169 -6.16 12.14 24.33
N ASN A 170 -4.87 12.30 24.35
CA ASN A 170 -3.93 11.47 25.11
C ASN A 170 -3.07 12.34 26.02
N ALA A 171 -2.88 11.91 27.27
CA ALA A 171 -2.05 12.62 28.24
C ALA A 171 -1.15 11.63 29.00
N GLY A 172 0.05 12.08 29.35
CA GLY A 172 0.98 11.26 30.09
C GLY A 172 1.91 12.06 30.98
N LYS A 173 2.53 11.39 31.94
CA LYS A 173 3.56 11.96 32.80
C LYS A 173 4.54 10.88 33.22
N ALA A 174 5.80 11.09 32.94
CA ALA A 174 6.91 10.21 33.33
C ALA A 174 7.55 10.70 34.62
N PHE A 175 8.00 9.77 35.44
CA PHE A 175 8.67 10.04 36.71
C PHE A 175 10.00 9.29 36.80
N GLY A 176 11.04 9.97 37.31
CA GLY A 176 12.36 9.38 37.47
C GLY A 176 12.96 8.91 36.14
N ASP A 177 13.52 7.74 36.16
CA ASP A 177 14.30 7.18 35.04
C ASP A 177 13.46 6.86 33.80
N VAL A 178 12.11 6.82 33.88
CA VAL A 178 11.25 6.65 32.71
C VAL A 178 11.46 7.77 31.69
N ALA A 179 11.78 8.99 32.15
CA ALA A 179 12.04 10.10 31.23
C ALA A 179 13.29 9.88 30.35
N THR A 180 14.13 8.91 30.68
CA THR A 180 15.30 8.52 29.89
C THR A 180 15.09 7.25 29.07
N TYR A 181 13.88 6.70 29.09
CA TYR A 181 13.55 5.55 28.25
C TYR A 181 13.65 5.92 26.77
N GLU A 182 14.30 5.08 26.01
CA GLU A 182 14.39 5.22 24.57
C GLU A 182 13.88 3.94 23.90
N SER A 183 12.87 4.07 23.07
CA SER A 183 12.38 2.96 22.27
C SER A 183 13.40 2.54 21.21
N ALA A 184 13.50 1.26 20.95
CA ALA A 184 14.31 0.75 19.85
C ALA A 184 13.75 1.15 18.47
N ALA A 185 12.45 1.43 18.36
CA ALA A 185 11.81 1.89 17.14
C ALA A 185 11.56 3.41 17.17
N ASN A 186 11.42 4.01 15.98
CA ASN A 186 11.04 5.40 15.79
C ASN A 186 9.57 5.50 15.42
N VAL A 187 8.81 6.39 16.07
CA VAL A 187 7.40 6.62 15.71
C VAL A 187 7.29 7.11 14.26
N SER A 188 8.17 8.02 13.84
CA SER A 188 8.23 8.51 12.46
C SER A 188 8.37 7.41 11.41
N GLY A 189 8.98 6.28 11.75
CA GLY A 189 9.04 5.10 10.88
C GLY A 189 7.68 4.43 10.71
N CYS A 190 6.90 4.33 11.80
CA CYS A 190 5.55 3.79 11.76
C CYS A 190 4.57 4.73 11.03
N GLU A 191 4.72 6.03 11.23
CA GLU A 191 3.89 7.07 10.59
C GLU A 191 4.02 7.10 9.07
N LYS A 192 5.12 6.60 8.51
CA LYS A 192 5.29 6.46 7.05
C LYS A 192 4.14 5.64 6.42
N CYS A 193 3.65 4.62 7.12
CA CYS A 193 2.58 3.74 6.66
C CYS A 193 1.25 4.00 7.37
N HIS A 194 1.29 4.33 8.65
CA HIS A 194 0.10 4.46 9.50
C HIS A 194 -0.47 5.89 9.59
N GLY A 195 0.16 6.86 8.94
CA GLY A 195 -0.25 8.27 9.03
C GLY A 195 0.20 8.97 10.32
N THR A 196 0.07 10.29 10.33
CA THR A 196 0.47 11.15 11.43
C THR A 196 -0.76 11.90 11.95
N PRO A 197 -1.06 11.82 13.27
CA PRO A 197 -0.35 11.08 14.31
C PRO A 197 -0.56 9.57 14.24
N TYR A 198 0.44 8.77 14.61
CA TYR A 198 0.25 7.32 14.71
C TYR A 198 -0.60 6.97 15.94
N MET A 199 -1.85 6.66 15.70
CA MET A 199 -2.83 6.27 16.72
C MET A 199 -3.30 4.83 16.51
N LYS A 200 -2.72 3.87 17.24
CA LYS A 200 -3.20 2.48 17.17
C LYS A 200 -4.54 2.34 17.91
N HIS A 201 -5.38 1.45 17.41
CA HIS A 201 -6.75 1.25 17.86
C HIS A 201 -7.67 2.46 17.65
N GLY A 202 -7.29 3.41 16.79
CA GLY A 202 -8.08 4.58 16.44
C GLY A 202 -8.07 5.72 17.47
N TYR A 203 -7.37 5.58 18.62
CA TYR A 203 -7.39 6.60 19.68
C TYR A 203 -6.22 6.55 20.66
N ARG A 204 -5.20 5.72 20.42
CA ARG A 204 -4.03 5.57 21.32
C ARG A 204 -2.78 6.04 20.60
N ALA A 205 -2.35 7.24 20.90
CA ALA A 205 -1.20 7.86 20.28
C ALA A 205 0.12 7.19 20.72
N ALA A 206 1.04 7.01 19.77
CA ALA A 206 2.39 6.54 20.04
C ALA A 206 3.29 7.66 20.60
N VAL A 207 3.01 8.91 20.25
CA VAL A 207 3.65 10.12 20.81
C VAL A 207 2.66 10.78 21.74
N VAL A 208 3.01 10.94 23.01
CA VAL A 208 2.18 11.58 24.03
C VAL A 208 3.01 12.60 24.79
N ALA A 209 2.53 13.82 24.87
CA ALA A 209 3.20 14.87 25.62
C ALA A 209 3.50 14.46 27.07
N GLY A 210 4.74 14.60 27.50
CA GLY A 210 5.19 14.19 28.85
C GLY A 210 5.63 12.72 28.97
N LEU A 211 5.59 11.96 27.88
CA LEU A 211 6.13 10.59 27.81
C LEU A 211 7.15 10.46 26.67
N PRO A 212 8.15 9.57 26.81
CA PRO A 212 8.97 9.14 25.70
C PRO A 212 8.15 8.42 24.61
N ASP A 213 8.65 8.40 23.39
CA ASP A 213 8.04 7.69 22.25
C ASP A 213 7.70 6.24 22.59
N PHE A 214 6.52 5.78 22.20
CA PHE A 214 5.97 4.45 22.49
C PHE A 214 5.78 4.12 23.99
N ALA A 215 6.19 4.96 24.93
CA ALA A 215 6.00 4.66 26.34
C ALA A 215 4.52 4.52 26.73
N ALA A 216 3.63 5.30 26.09
CA ALA A 216 2.19 5.14 26.26
C ALA A 216 1.70 3.73 25.93
N CYS A 217 2.24 3.11 24.89
CA CYS A 217 1.89 1.72 24.49
C CYS A 217 2.23 0.70 25.57
N LYS A 218 3.25 0.98 26.40
CA LYS A 218 3.65 0.11 27.51
C LYS A 218 2.58 -0.02 28.60
N ALA A 219 1.56 0.84 28.59
CA ALA A 219 0.42 0.67 29.50
C ALA A 219 -0.34 -0.64 29.28
N CYS A 220 -0.36 -1.16 28.08
CA CYS A 220 -0.98 -2.43 27.74
C CYS A 220 0.04 -3.48 27.23
N HIS A 221 1.14 -3.03 26.67
CA HIS A 221 2.20 -3.85 26.10
C HIS A 221 3.51 -3.74 26.89
N TYR A 222 3.41 -3.92 28.23
CA TYR A 222 4.59 -3.90 29.09
C TYR A 222 5.46 -5.15 28.85
N ASP A 223 6.78 -5.02 29.09
CA ASP A 223 7.79 -5.97 28.60
C ASP A 223 7.68 -7.36 29.22
N THR A 224 7.21 -7.44 30.47
CA THR A 224 7.04 -8.74 31.16
C THR A 224 5.70 -9.43 30.86
N ARG A 225 4.83 -8.80 30.06
CA ARG A 225 3.55 -9.41 29.67
C ARG A 225 3.79 -10.52 28.65
N ALA A 226 3.37 -11.73 28.99
CA ALA A 226 3.33 -12.84 28.07
C ALA A 226 2.17 -12.71 27.06
N GLY A 227 2.33 -13.30 25.89
CA GLY A 227 1.34 -13.32 24.84
C GLY A 227 1.58 -12.17 23.83
N GLY A 228 1.76 -12.52 22.60
CA GLY A 228 1.71 -11.66 21.42
C GLY A 228 0.55 -12.13 20.55
N HIS A 229 0.72 -12.09 19.25
CA HIS A 229 -0.26 -12.57 18.29
C HIS A 229 -0.05 -14.06 17.96
N GLN A 230 0.01 -14.92 18.98
CA GLN A 230 0.24 -16.37 18.83
C GLN A 230 -0.78 -17.02 17.90
N ASP A 231 -2.02 -16.63 18.02
CA ASP A 231 -3.15 -17.08 17.23
C ASP A 231 -3.00 -16.73 15.75
N TRP A 232 -2.43 -15.59 15.41
CA TRP A 232 -2.18 -15.22 14.02
C TRP A 232 -1.18 -16.13 13.34
N GLN A 233 -0.12 -16.53 14.06
CA GLN A 233 0.84 -17.50 13.53
C GLN A 233 0.20 -18.86 13.33
N ILE A 234 -0.69 -19.27 14.23
CA ILE A 234 -1.44 -20.52 14.12
C ILE A 234 -2.40 -20.46 12.93
N LEU A 235 -3.06 -19.32 12.69
CA LEU A 235 -3.93 -19.14 11.54
C LEU A 235 -3.20 -19.40 10.22
N VAL A 236 -1.95 -18.96 10.12
CA VAL A 236 -1.12 -19.21 8.94
C VAL A 236 -0.65 -20.65 8.84
N ASP A 237 -0.16 -21.23 9.96
CA ASP A 237 0.41 -22.58 9.99
C ASP A 237 -0.65 -23.69 9.95
N ASP A 238 -1.79 -23.48 10.62
CA ASP A 238 -2.89 -24.46 10.74
C ASP A 238 -4.24 -23.74 10.92
N PRO A 239 -4.86 -23.29 9.82
CA PRO A 239 -6.15 -22.59 9.85
C PRO A 239 -7.27 -23.36 10.53
N ALA A 240 -7.28 -24.69 10.40
CA ALA A 240 -8.29 -25.54 11.04
C ALA A 240 -8.14 -25.56 12.57
N ARG A 241 -6.89 -25.56 13.06
CA ARG A 241 -6.59 -25.44 14.49
C ARG A 241 -6.95 -24.06 15.04
N TYR A 242 -6.66 -23.01 14.27
CA TYR A 242 -7.08 -21.66 14.63
C TYR A 242 -8.61 -21.56 14.82
N ALA A 243 -9.39 -22.13 13.90
CA ALA A 243 -10.85 -22.16 14.02
C ALA A 243 -11.34 -22.81 15.31
N GLN A 244 -10.69 -23.91 15.77
CA GLN A 244 -11.00 -24.57 17.05
C GLN A 244 -10.68 -23.66 18.25
N ILE A 245 -9.53 -22.98 18.23
CA ILE A 245 -9.13 -22.03 19.27
C ILE A 245 -10.11 -20.86 19.32
N HIS A 246 -10.51 -20.33 18.18
CA HIS A 246 -11.50 -19.26 18.10
C HIS A 246 -12.89 -19.69 18.57
N ALA A 247 -13.22 -20.98 18.43
CA ALA A 247 -14.45 -21.58 18.98
C ALA A 247 -14.39 -21.84 20.49
N GLY A 248 -13.26 -21.59 21.15
CA GLY A 248 -13.09 -21.67 22.60
C GLY A 248 -12.11 -22.72 23.09
N ASP A 249 -11.44 -23.47 22.23
CA ASP A 249 -10.41 -24.41 22.62
C ASP A 249 -9.18 -23.69 23.19
N ALA A 250 -8.60 -24.24 24.24
CA ALA A 250 -7.37 -23.69 24.79
C ALA A 250 -6.15 -24.15 23.97
N LEU A 251 -5.14 -23.26 23.87
CA LEU A 251 -3.83 -23.62 23.37
C LEU A 251 -3.20 -24.73 24.25
N THR A 252 -2.64 -25.75 23.62
CA THR A 252 -1.83 -26.78 24.29
C THR A 252 -0.53 -26.17 24.83
N ALA A 253 0.15 -26.90 25.71
CA ALA A 253 1.46 -26.46 26.23
C ALA A 253 2.54 -26.41 25.12
N GLU A 254 2.43 -27.32 24.15
CA GLU A 254 3.34 -27.35 22.99
C GLU A 254 3.10 -26.15 22.07
N GLU A 255 1.85 -25.85 21.72
CA GLU A 255 1.49 -24.65 20.92
C GLU A 255 1.93 -23.38 21.63
N LYS A 256 1.69 -23.23 22.93
CA LYS A 256 2.16 -22.09 23.71
C LYS A 256 3.68 -21.90 23.64
N THR A 257 4.44 -23.01 23.68
CA THR A 257 5.90 -22.97 23.58
C THR A 257 6.33 -22.62 22.14
N LYS A 258 5.70 -23.25 21.15
CA LYS A 258 6.01 -23.05 19.74
C LYS A 258 5.75 -21.62 19.29
N TYR A 259 4.62 -21.05 19.69
CA TYR A 259 4.15 -19.73 19.26
C TYR A 259 4.28 -18.63 20.34
N ALA A 260 5.15 -18.84 21.34
CA ALA A 260 5.35 -17.84 22.40
C ALA A 260 6.04 -16.58 21.87
N TYR A 261 5.44 -15.43 22.15
CA TYR A 261 6.00 -14.10 21.88
C TYR A 261 5.97 -13.24 23.13
N THR A 262 6.80 -12.20 23.17
CA THR A 262 6.62 -11.13 24.13
C THR A 262 5.60 -10.13 23.60
N ALA A 263 4.81 -9.52 24.47
CA ALA A 263 3.78 -8.56 24.08
C ALA A 263 4.33 -7.24 23.44
N THR A 264 5.65 -7.08 23.44
CA THR A 264 6.35 -5.91 22.89
C THR A 264 6.86 -6.12 21.48
N VAL A 265 6.88 -7.36 21.00
CA VAL A 265 7.28 -7.69 19.64
C VAL A 265 6.14 -7.34 18.69
N ARG A 266 6.43 -6.60 17.63
CA ARG A 266 5.44 -6.11 16.64
C ARG A 266 5.65 -6.69 15.25
N ASN A 267 6.81 -7.26 14.98
CA ASN A 267 7.14 -7.80 13.68
C ASN A 267 6.27 -9.02 13.34
N ASP A 268 5.80 -9.76 14.33
CA ASP A 268 4.91 -10.90 14.16
C ASP A 268 3.62 -10.52 13.40
N VAL A 269 3.02 -9.38 13.70
CA VAL A 269 1.83 -8.89 12.99
C VAL A 269 2.14 -8.60 11.52
N HIS A 270 3.22 -7.86 11.26
CA HIS A 270 3.62 -7.53 9.91
C HIS A 270 4.03 -8.78 9.12
N MET A 271 4.68 -9.74 9.77
CA MET A 271 5.08 -11.00 9.16
C MET A 271 3.88 -11.90 8.86
N SER A 272 2.89 -11.97 9.72
CA SER A 272 1.68 -12.74 9.47
C SER A 272 0.96 -12.24 8.22
N HIS A 273 0.87 -10.94 8.04
CA HIS A 273 0.32 -10.36 6.79
C HIS A 273 1.21 -10.68 5.58
N ALA A 274 2.51 -10.62 5.69
CA ALA A 274 3.43 -10.95 4.60
C ALA A 274 3.36 -12.43 4.15
N MET A 275 2.83 -13.32 4.97
CA MET A 275 2.56 -14.70 4.58
C MET A 275 1.30 -14.88 3.74
N GLU A 276 0.39 -13.92 3.77
CA GLU A 276 -0.84 -13.93 2.98
C GLU A 276 -0.66 -13.23 1.64
N PHE A 277 0.13 -12.14 1.61
CA PHE A 277 0.37 -11.32 0.44
C PHE A 277 1.70 -10.57 0.56
N PRO A 278 2.25 -10.08 -0.55
CA PRO A 278 3.48 -9.28 -0.52
C PRO A 278 3.29 -8.00 0.30
N TYR A 279 4.11 -7.85 1.35
CA TYR A 279 4.10 -6.63 2.14
C TYR A 279 4.69 -5.46 1.34
N PRO A 280 4.10 -4.26 1.35
CA PRO A 280 4.54 -3.15 0.50
C PRO A 280 5.97 -2.69 0.80
N GLN A 281 6.39 -2.76 2.07
CA GLN A 281 7.74 -2.46 2.50
C GLN A 281 8.50 -3.76 2.73
N SER A 282 9.74 -3.84 2.31
CA SER A 282 10.55 -5.03 2.55
C SER A 282 10.78 -5.26 4.04
N MET A 283 10.40 -6.43 4.54
CA MET A 283 10.61 -6.83 5.93
C MET A 283 12.10 -6.98 6.29
N SER A 284 12.99 -7.10 5.32
CA SER A 284 14.43 -7.08 5.53
C SER A 284 15.01 -5.68 5.71
N ASN A 285 14.23 -4.62 5.44
CA ASN A 285 14.63 -3.23 5.68
C ASN A 285 14.25 -2.77 7.09
N CYS A 286 15.01 -3.19 8.09
CA CYS A 286 14.80 -2.83 9.49
C CYS A 286 14.91 -1.30 9.70
N ALA A 287 15.70 -0.60 8.86
CA ALA A 287 15.89 0.83 8.96
C ALA A 287 14.59 1.64 8.83
N THR A 288 13.53 1.12 8.19
CA THR A 288 12.23 1.80 8.11
C THR A 288 11.72 2.21 9.50
N CYS A 289 11.73 1.28 10.46
CA CYS A 289 11.28 1.54 11.84
C CYS A 289 12.42 1.87 12.79
N HIS A 290 13.66 1.44 12.48
CA HIS A 290 14.82 1.49 13.38
C HIS A 290 15.96 2.38 12.84
N GLU A 291 15.65 3.41 12.04
CA GLU A 291 16.63 4.33 11.49
C GLU A 291 17.50 4.95 12.60
N GLY A 292 18.82 4.91 12.43
CA GLY A 292 19.79 5.37 13.44
C GLY A 292 19.93 4.43 14.65
N LYS A 293 19.15 3.37 14.77
CA LYS A 293 19.12 2.43 15.90
C LYS A 293 19.48 1.00 15.54
N LEU A 294 19.90 0.74 14.30
CA LEU A 294 20.23 -0.61 13.83
C LEU A 294 21.31 -1.28 14.70
N GLY A 295 22.31 -0.54 15.18
CA GLY A 295 23.36 -1.08 16.06
C GLY A 295 22.81 -1.59 17.41
N VAL A 296 21.69 -1.07 17.87
CA VAL A 296 21.01 -1.55 19.09
C VAL A 296 20.16 -2.78 18.75
N VAL A 297 19.36 -2.71 17.69
CA VAL A 297 18.43 -3.78 17.30
C VAL A 297 19.16 -5.05 16.87
N LEU A 298 20.24 -4.90 16.11
CA LEU A 298 21.05 -6.00 15.59
C LEU A 298 22.21 -6.38 16.53
N SER A 299 22.16 -5.97 17.80
CA SER A 299 23.17 -6.37 18.78
C SER A 299 23.03 -7.86 19.15
N ASP A 300 24.13 -8.47 19.53
CA ASP A 300 24.16 -9.86 19.98
C ASP A 300 23.26 -10.13 21.20
N ASP A 301 22.96 -9.09 22.01
CA ASP A 301 22.06 -9.19 23.16
C ASP A 301 20.61 -9.50 22.75
N ASN A 302 20.21 -9.13 21.54
CA ASN A 302 18.91 -9.42 20.97
C ASN A 302 18.89 -10.71 20.13
N PHE A 303 20.01 -11.43 20.04
CA PHE A 303 20.11 -12.64 19.26
C PHE A 303 19.61 -13.85 20.04
N GLU A 304 18.32 -14.02 20.06
CA GLU A 304 17.59 -15.11 20.73
C GLU A 304 16.42 -15.60 19.88
N VAL A 305 15.90 -16.79 20.19
CA VAL A 305 14.85 -17.45 19.40
C VAL A 305 13.57 -16.62 19.32
N GLU A 306 13.20 -15.94 20.40
CA GLU A 306 12.03 -15.07 20.46
C GLU A 306 12.13 -13.90 19.48
N THR A 307 13.30 -13.32 19.34
CA THR A 307 13.56 -12.27 18.33
C THR A 307 13.42 -12.84 16.91
N CYS A 308 13.96 -14.03 16.65
CA CYS A 308 13.84 -14.68 15.34
C CYS A 308 12.37 -14.96 14.99
N LYS A 309 11.59 -15.50 15.95
CA LYS A 309 10.16 -15.78 15.77
C LYS A 309 9.33 -14.54 15.41
N SER A 310 9.79 -13.35 15.73
CA SER A 310 9.07 -12.13 15.39
C SER A 310 8.98 -11.87 13.89
N CYS A 311 9.87 -12.46 13.09
CA CYS A 311 9.90 -12.30 11.63
C CYS A 311 9.81 -13.63 10.88
N HIS A 312 10.36 -14.71 11.46
CA HIS A 312 10.41 -16.04 10.85
C HIS A 312 9.31 -16.94 11.43
N PRO A 313 8.43 -17.52 10.60
CA PRO A 313 7.54 -18.58 11.08
C PRO A 313 8.36 -19.76 11.62
N VAL A 314 7.82 -20.46 12.60
CA VAL A 314 8.53 -21.61 13.19
C VAL A 314 8.59 -22.77 12.22
N THR A 315 7.47 -23.05 11.56
CA THR A 315 7.31 -24.09 10.55
C THR A 315 6.73 -23.46 9.27
N GLY A 316 6.75 -24.20 8.19
CA GLY A 316 6.17 -23.79 6.90
C GLY A 316 7.06 -24.17 5.74
N PRO A 317 6.68 -23.84 4.50
CA PRO A 317 7.50 -24.14 3.33
C PRO A 317 8.85 -23.45 3.44
N ALA A 318 9.90 -24.17 3.02
CA ALA A 318 11.28 -23.69 3.05
C ALA A 318 11.47 -22.45 2.19
N GLU A 319 10.76 -22.38 1.08
CA GLU A 319 10.69 -21.24 0.19
C GLU A 319 9.34 -20.57 0.41
N GLY A 320 9.34 -19.32 0.85
CA GLY A 320 8.12 -18.53 0.89
C GLY A 320 7.53 -18.47 -0.51
N THR A 321 6.24 -18.74 -0.65
CA THR A 321 5.52 -18.53 -1.91
C THR A 321 5.36 -17.05 -2.19
N GLU A 322 5.55 -16.22 -1.18
CA GLU A 322 5.39 -14.76 -1.22
C GLU A 322 6.75 -14.05 -1.23
N ALA A 323 6.90 -13.04 -2.08
CA ALA A 323 8.17 -12.39 -2.40
C ALA A 323 8.92 -11.78 -1.19
N ASN A 324 8.22 -11.43 -0.12
CA ASN A 324 8.80 -10.75 1.05
C ASN A 324 8.73 -11.58 2.34
N ARG A 325 8.32 -12.83 2.24
CA ARG A 325 8.21 -13.70 3.39
C ARG A 325 9.57 -14.19 3.88
N ALA A 326 9.83 -14.12 5.17
CA ALA A 326 10.99 -14.75 5.77
C ALA A 326 10.86 -16.29 5.76
N PRO A 327 11.93 -17.04 5.47
CA PRO A 327 11.90 -18.49 5.49
C PRO A 327 11.68 -19.04 6.91
N ALA A 328 11.10 -20.24 7.03
CA ALA A 328 10.84 -20.87 8.32
C ALA A 328 12.12 -21.13 9.13
N LEU A 329 12.04 -20.97 10.45
CA LEU A 329 13.18 -21.17 11.36
C LEU A 329 13.79 -22.56 11.26
N GLU A 330 12.97 -23.61 11.11
CA GLU A 330 13.48 -24.98 10.93
C GLU A 330 14.33 -25.15 9.66
N THR A 331 14.17 -24.27 8.68
CA THR A 331 14.98 -24.23 7.46
C THR A 331 16.29 -23.46 7.65
N VAL A 332 16.22 -22.27 8.27
CA VAL A 332 17.39 -21.40 8.45
C VAL A 332 18.25 -21.76 9.64
N MET A 333 17.73 -22.59 10.57
CA MET A 333 18.43 -23.10 11.74
C MET A 333 18.73 -24.62 11.62
N PRO A 334 19.69 -25.03 10.79
CA PRO A 334 19.93 -26.44 10.54
C PRO A 334 20.38 -27.24 11.77
N HIS A 335 20.78 -26.54 12.84
CA HIS A 335 21.16 -27.14 14.14
C HIS A 335 19.99 -27.24 15.13
N GLY A 336 18.78 -26.83 14.71
CA GLY A 336 17.57 -26.86 15.56
C GLY A 336 17.42 -25.65 16.50
N ILE A 337 16.16 -25.39 16.90
CA ILE A 337 15.76 -24.21 17.68
C ILE A 337 16.13 -24.31 19.16
N SER A 338 16.46 -25.52 19.66
CA SER A 338 16.56 -25.84 21.10
C SER A 338 17.97 -25.75 21.69
N LEU A 339 18.96 -25.17 21.03
CA LEU A 339 20.35 -25.27 21.45
C LEU A 339 20.84 -24.22 22.48
N GLY A 340 19.96 -23.59 23.24
CA GLY A 340 20.34 -22.64 24.28
C GLY A 340 20.61 -21.23 23.75
N LYS A 341 21.51 -20.47 24.39
CA LYS A 341 21.80 -19.10 23.96
C LYS A 341 22.55 -19.08 22.65
N CYS A 342 21.99 -18.42 21.64
CA CYS A 342 22.56 -18.25 20.30
C CYS A 342 23.98 -17.66 20.35
N THR A 343 24.24 -16.75 21.29
CA THR A 343 25.55 -16.13 21.54
C THR A 343 26.67 -17.09 21.97
N ASN A 344 26.35 -18.34 22.37
CA ASN A 344 27.37 -19.36 22.60
C ASN A 344 28.18 -19.68 21.32
N CYS A 345 27.53 -19.58 20.16
CA CYS A 345 28.14 -19.82 18.85
C CYS A 345 28.23 -18.53 18.01
N HIS A 346 27.24 -17.63 18.14
CA HIS A 346 27.04 -16.44 17.31
C HIS A 346 27.45 -15.16 18.06
N ALA A 347 28.69 -15.06 18.50
CA ALA A 347 29.24 -13.86 19.10
C ALA A 347 30.60 -13.54 18.49
N ALA A 348 31.10 -12.34 18.71
CA ALA A 348 32.40 -11.91 18.20
C ALA A 348 33.52 -12.89 18.61
N GLY A 349 34.26 -13.40 17.63
CA GLY A 349 35.33 -14.38 17.85
C GLY A 349 34.84 -15.83 18.07
N ARG A 350 33.56 -16.12 17.91
CA ARG A 350 32.99 -17.49 17.94
C ARG A 350 32.95 -18.10 16.54
N ILE A 351 32.44 -19.35 16.47
CA ILE A 351 32.46 -20.18 15.27
C ILE A 351 31.41 -19.79 14.19
N ALA A 352 30.39 -19.05 14.58
CA ALA A 352 29.29 -18.65 13.70
C ALA A 352 29.20 -17.12 13.57
N PRO A 353 28.57 -16.60 12.50
CA PRO A 353 28.41 -15.17 12.30
C PRO A 353 27.64 -14.50 13.43
N VAL A 354 28.00 -13.29 13.78
CA VAL A 354 27.23 -12.43 14.71
C VAL A 354 25.91 -11.98 14.07
N PHE A 355 24.95 -11.53 14.87
CA PHE A 355 23.61 -11.16 14.39
C PHE A 355 23.66 -10.12 13.27
N SER A 356 24.45 -9.06 13.42
CA SER A 356 24.63 -8.00 12.42
C SER A 356 25.30 -8.46 11.11
N LYS A 357 25.81 -9.68 11.05
CA LYS A 357 26.32 -10.30 9.82
C LYS A 357 25.28 -11.22 9.15
N ILE A 358 24.31 -11.71 9.91
CA ILE A 358 23.17 -12.48 9.39
C ILE A 358 22.17 -11.52 8.78
N HIS A 359 21.93 -10.38 9.45
CA HIS A 359 21.03 -9.32 8.98
C HIS A 359 21.77 -7.98 8.97
N THR A 360 21.84 -7.34 7.82
CA THR A 360 22.48 -6.01 7.66
C THR A 360 21.53 -4.87 8.08
N GLY A 361 20.23 -5.15 8.15
CA GLY A 361 19.21 -4.15 8.42
C GLY A 361 18.72 -3.40 7.19
N TYR A 362 19.26 -3.70 6.00
CA TYR A 362 18.86 -3.11 4.74
C TYR A 362 18.52 -4.19 3.72
N ASN A 363 17.52 -3.92 2.88
CA ASN A 363 17.23 -4.78 1.73
C ASN A 363 18.31 -4.60 0.66
N ASP A 364 19.00 -5.66 0.30
CA ASP A 364 20.16 -5.66 -0.61
C ASP A 364 19.82 -5.41 -2.09
N VAL A 365 18.54 -5.53 -2.46
CA VAL A 365 18.04 -5.15 -3.79
C VAL A 365 17.79 -3.65 -3.91
N ILE A 366 17.44 -2.99 -2.79
CA ILE A 366 17.10 -1.57 -2.76
C ILE A 366 18.27 -0.71 -2.28
N TYR A 367 19.04 -1.22 -1.31
CA TYR A 367 20.09 -0.47 -0.62
C TYR A 367 21.44 -1.15 -0.72
N THR A 368 22.46 -0.34 -0.72
CA THR A 368 23.83 -0.80 -0.42
C THR A 368 23.95 -1.21 1.05
N ALA A 369 25.01 -1.91 1.38
CA ALA A 369 25.30 -2.28 2.78
C ALA A 369 25.46 -1.07 3.73
N SER A 370 25.71 0.14 3.19
CA SER A 370 25.79 1.40 3.94
C SER A 370 24.46 2.13 4.06
N GLY A 371 23.37 1.61 3.48
CA GLY A 371 22.05 2.19 3.54
C GLY A 371 21.75 3.27 2.49
N GLN A 372 22.58 3.41 1.46
CA GLN A 372 22.28 4.29 0.33
C GLN A 372 21.40 3.54 -0.68
N LYS A 373 20.35 4.18 -1.19
CA LYS A 373 19.53 3.58 -2.25
C LYS A 373 20.30 3.50 -3.57
N TYR A 374 20.17 2.37 -4.26
CA TYR A 374 20.76 2.23 -5.60
C TYR A 374 20.16 3.23 -6.59
N SER A 375 18.86 3.58 -6.45
CA SER A 375 18.20 4.56 -7.30
C SER A 375 18.76 5.99 -7.17
N ASP A 376 19.42 6.32 -6.06
CA ASP A 376 20.09 7.61 -5.87
C ASP A 376 21.52 7.61 -6.39
N ALA A 377 22.09 6.43 -6.54
CA ALA A 377 23.47 6.22 -6.93
C ALA A 377 23.64 5.97 -8.41
N ILE A 378 22.64 5.39 -9.07
CA ILE A 378 22.64 5.10 -10.50
C ILE A 378 21.47 5.85 -11.12
N VAL A 379 21.81 6.81 -11.99
CA VAL A 379 20.84 7.67 -12.66
C VAL A 379 20.83 7.38 -14.15
N VAL A 380 19.67 7.01 -14.67
CA VAL A 380 19.44 6.87 -16.11
C VAL A 380 18.67 8.09 -16.60
N THR A 381 19.13 8.68 -17.72
CA THR A 381 18.57 9.92 -18.28
C THR A 381 18.26 9.73 -19.76
N ILE A 382 17.08 10.22 -20.19
CA ILE A 382 16.73 10.35 -21.61
C ILE A 382 17.27 11.70 -22.10
N ASP A 383 18.33 11.66 -22.89
CA ASP A 383 19.15 12.84 -23.22
C ASP A 383 18.55 13.66 -24.37
N SER A 384 18.11 12.99 -25.43
CA SER A 384 17.58 13.64 -26.62
C SER A 384 16.60 12.74 -27.37
N ALA A 385 15.70 13.36 -28.14
CA ALA A 385 14.86 12.68 -29.11
C ALA A 385 14.68 13.53 -30.36
N SER A 386 14.41 12.86 -31.48
CA SER A 386 14.15 13.48 -32.78
C SER A 386 13.22 12.63 -33.60
N MET A 387 12.51 13.25 -34.55
CA MET A 387 11.59 12.57 -35.44
C MET A 387 11.99 12.82 -36.90
N ALA A 388 12.08 11.78 -37.71
CA ALA A 388 12.33 11.85 -39.14
C ALA A 388 11.32 10.94 -39.87
N GLY A 389 10.37 11.55 -40.59
CA GLY A 389 9.19 10.84 -41.09
C GLY A 389 8.41 10.27 -39.91
N ASN A 390 8.18 8.95 -39.91
CA ASN A 390 7.49 8.25 -38.81
C ASN A 390 8.48 7.50 -37.88
N LYS A 391 9.76 7.86 -37.91
CA LYS A 391 10.81 7.24 -37.08
C LYS A 391 11.21 8.15 -35.96
N LEU A 392 10.93 7.72 -34.73
CA LEU A 392 11.32 8.39 -33.49
C LEU A 392 12.66 7.81 -33.02
N THR A 393 13.72 8.62 -33.06
CA THR A 393 15.06 8.26 -32.56
C THR A 393 15.32 8.99 -31.26
N PHE A 394 15.78 8.26 -30.24
CA PHE A 394 16.10 8.84 -28.93
C PHE A 394 17.38 8.25 -28.36
N LYS A 395 18.03 9.07 -27.53
CA LYS A 395 19.26 8.71 -26.82
C LYS A 395 19.00 8.74 -25.33
N PHE A 396 19.59 7.80 -24.62
CA PHE A 396 19.62 7.78 -23.18
C PHE A 396 20.99 7.28 -22.69
N SER A 397 21.33 7.69 -21.48
CA SER A 397 22.59 7.35 -20.84
C SER A 397 22.39 6.99 -19.37
N ALA A 398 23.32 6.23 -18.82
CA ALA A 398 23.39 5.89 -17.41
C ALA A 398 24.68 6.43 -16.82
N ALA A 399 24.57 7.02 -15.64
CA ALA A 399 25.71 7.54 -14.88
C ALA A 399 25.69 6.97 -13.46
N GLU A 400 26.87 6.68 -12.95
CA GLU A 400 27.11 6.20 -11.59
C GLU A 400 27.56 7.38 -10.70
N SER A 401 27.06 7.43 -9.48
CA SER A 401 27.56 8.38 -8.48
C SER A 401 28.99 7.99 -8.07
N PRO A 402 29.92 8.94 -7.92
CA PRO A 402 31.27 8.68 -7.49
C PRO A 402 31.40 7.95 -6.14
N ASP A 403 30.35 7.98 -5.33
CA ASP A 403 30.32 7.39 -3.99
C ASP A 403 30.05 5.87 -4.00
N LEU A 404 29.69 5.31 -5.15
CA LEU A 404 29.44 3.87 -5.33
C LEU A 404 30.45 3.26 -6.32
N ALA A 405 31.65 3.03 -5.88
CA ALA A 405 32.63 2.27 -6.67
C ALA A 405 32.27 0.78 -6.71
N GLY A 406 32.07 0.24 -7.92
CA GLY A 406 31.96 -1.20 -8.15
C GLY A 406 30.66 -1.71 -8.77
N LEU A 407 29.70 -0.85 -9.09
CA LEU A 407 28.56 -1.20 -9.92
C LEU A 407 28.90 -0.81 -11.37
N GLU A 408 29.06 -1.79 -12.23
CA GLU A 408 29.39 -1.51 -13.63
C GLU A 408 28.10 -1.12 -14.37
N VAL A 409 27.88 0.18 -14.56
CA VAL A 409 26.80 0.76 -15.41
C VAL A 409 26.83 0.13 -16.83
N ALA A 410 27.98 -0.38 -17.27
CA ALA A 410 28.13 -1.15 -18.50
C ALA A 410 27.29 -2.45 -18.53
N ASN A 411 26.88 -2.97 -17.38
CA ASN A 411 26.07 -4.18 -17.27
C ASN A 411 24.55 -3.90 -17.30
N ILE A 412 24.13 -2.66 -17.52
CA ILE A 412 22.73 -2.32 -17.77
C ILE A 412 22.27 -2.96 -19.08
N ALA A 413 21.17 -3.73 -19.01
CA ALA A 413 20.53 -4.37 -20.16
C ALA A 413 19.14 -3.74 -20.38
N PRO A 414 19.05 -2.52 -20.91
CA PRO A 414 17.85 -1.72 -20.85
C PRO A 414 16.74 -2.26 -21.74
N THR A 415 15.51 -2.12 -21.24
CA THR A 415 14.29 -2.25 -22.05
C THR A 415 13.68 -0.86 -22.24
N VAL A 416 13.34 -0.51 -23.47
CA VAL A 416 12.65 0.75 -23.77
C VAL A 416 11.18 0.50 -24.01
N LEU A 417 10.36 1.44 -23.53
CA LEU A 417 8.91 1.45 -23.69
C LEU A 417 8.51 2.75 -24.41
N VAL A 418 7.61 2.63 -25.37
CA VAL A 418 6.98 3.79 -26.00
C VAL A 418 5.46 3.66 -25.88
N GLY A 419 4.78 4.75 -25.46
CA GLY A 419 3.33 4.84 -25.45
C GLY A 419 2.85 6.07 -26.17
N LEU A 420 1.66 6.03 -26.79
CA LEU A 420 1.11 7.15 -27.54
C LEU A 420 -0.11 7.71 -26.83
N TYR A 421 -0.06 9.01 -26.50
CA TYR A 421 -1.19 9.74 -25.92
C TYR A 421 -2.25 10.05 -26.99
N GLY A 422 -3.51 9.96 -26.60
CA GLY A 422 -4.64 10.17 -27.48
C GLY A 422 -5.46 11.42 -27.19
N TYR A 423 -5.92 12.09 -28.21
CA TYR A 423 -6.93 13.18 -28.19
C TYR A 423 -6.60 14.35 -27.24
N ASP A 424 -5.36 14.69 -27.01
CA ASP A 424 -4.92 15.67 -25.99
C ASP A 424 -5.28 15.31 -24.53
N THR A 425 -5.76 14.09 -24.30
CA THR A 425 -5.98 13.59 -22.95
C THR A 425 -4.66 13.22 -22.28
N LYS A 426 -4.71 13.05 -20.96
CA LYS A 426 -3.55 12.57 -20.21
C LYS A 426 -3.42 11.03 -20.20
N HIS A 427 -4.12 10.34 -21.12
CA HIS A 427 -4.18 8.88 -21.19
C HIS A 427 -3.57 8.37 -22.49
N PHE A 428 -2.97 7.18 -22.42
CA PHE A 428 -2.45 6.47 -23.57
C PHE A 428 -3.59 5.73 -24.27
N ILE A 429 -3.62 5.77 -25.60
CA ILE A 429 -4.47 4.91 -26.44
C ILE A 429 -3.69 3.78 -27.08
N ILE A 430 -2.38 3.92 -27.20
CA ILE A 430 -1.47 2.85 -27.61
C ILE A 430 -0.47 2.65 -26.50
N GLY A 431 -0.49 1.49 -25.87
CA GLY A 431 0.50 1.08 -24.85
C GLY A 431 1.65 0.29 -25.45
N PRO A 432 2.79 0.14 -24.73
CA PRO A 432 3.92 -0.63 -25.24
C PRO A 432 3.62 -2.10 -25.43
N HIS A 433 2.65 -2.66 -24.70
CA HIS A 433 2.26 -4.07 -24.78
C HIS A 433 1.25 -4.40 -25.88
N GLU A 434 0.88 -3.42 -26.70
CA GLU A 434 0.02 -3.67 -27.87
C GLU A 434 0.63 -4.79 -28.75
N ARG A 435 -0.21 -5.70 -29.25
CA ARG A 435 0.18 -6.75 -30.18
C ARG A 435 -0.58 -6.55 -31.48
N LEU A 436 0.10 -6.67 -32.60
CA LEU A 436 -0.44 -6.26 -33.89
C LEU A 436 -0.46 -7.38 -34.93
N THR A 437 0.31 -8.43 -34.69
CA THR A 437 0.51 -9.53 -35.63
C THR A 437 0.49 -10.85 -34.88
N ASP A 438 -0.05 -11.85 -35.53
CA ASP A 438 0.03 -13.23 -35.08
C ASP A 438 1.43 -13.77 -35.49
N ASP A 439 2.40 -13.53 -34.61
CA ASP A 439 3.81 -13.84 -34.90
C ASP A 439 4.10 -15.34 -34.83
N ASN A 440 3.32 -16.08 -34.06
CA ASN A 440 3.46 -17.53 -33.90
C ASN A 440 2.58 -18.33 -34.85
N ALA A 441 1.73 -17.67 -35.67
CA ALA A 441 0.84 -18.25 -36.67
C ALA A 441 -0.16 -19.26 -36.08
N ASP A 442 -0.64 -19.06 -34.86
CA ASP A 442 -1.64 -19.93 -34.24
C ASP A 442 -3.10 -19.48 -34.52
N GLY A 443 -3.26 -18.38 -35.25
CA GLY A 443 -4.54 -17.81 -35.65
C GLY A 443 -5.14 -16.86 -34.66
N LYS A 444 -4.38 -16.45 -33.64
CA LYS A 444 -4.77 -15.50 -32.61
C LYS A 444 -3.67 -14.46 -32.39
N ILE A 445 -4.05 -13.27 -31.98
CA ILE A 445 -3.12 -12.25 -31.47
C ILE A 445 -3.26 -12.26 -29.95
N ASP A 446 -2.27 -12.82 -29.25
CA ASP A 446 -2.34 -13.02 -27.80
C ASP A 446 -1.01 -12.74 -27.09
N SER A 447 -0.87 -13.24 -25.87
CA SER A 447 0.31 -13.01 -25.02
C SER A 447 1.61 -13.62 -25.55
N LYS A 448 1.54 -14.50 -26.55
CA LYS A 448 2.71 -15.14 -27.14
C LYS A 448 3.33 -14.30 -28.27
N ASP A 449 2.57 -13.32 -28.76
CA ASP A 449 3.01 -12.47 -29.87
C ASP A 449 3.88 -11.33 -29.39
N GLN A 450 4.68 -10.77 -30.28
CA GLN A 450 5.61 -9.70 -29.96
C GLN A 450 4.88 -8.39 -29.63
N ARG A 451 5.30 -7.74 -28.56
CA ARG A 451 4.81 -6.44 -28.17
C ARG A 451 5.30 -5.36 -29.13
N ALA A 452 4.39 -4.50 -29.56
CA ALA A 452 4.67 -3.56 -30.65
C ALA A 452 5.66 -2.44 -30.28
N LEU A 453 5.61 -1.95 -29.04
CA LEU A 453 6.35 -0.77 -28.56
C LEU A 453 7.13 -1.01 -27.26
N GLU A 454 7.49 -2.27 -26.98
CA GLU A 454 8.44 -2.66 -25.94
C GLU A 454 9.63 -3.34 -26.61
N TYR A 455 10.83 -2.89 -26.27
CA TYR A 455 12.05 -3.35 -26.91
C TYR A 455 13.18 -3.60 -25.91
N VAL A 456 13.66 -4.83 -25.85
CA VAL A 456 14.90 -5.16 -25.16
C VAL A 456 16.05 -4.74 -26.08
N VAL A 457 16.84 -3.78 -25.61
CA VAL A 457 17.88 -3.16 -26.47
C VAL A 457 18.93 -4.18 -26.90
N GLY A 458 19.11 -4.31 -28.22
CA GLY A 458 20.05 -5.28 -28.81
C GLY A 458 19.42 -6.56 -29.32
N GLU A 459 18.14 -6.82 -29.05
CA GLU A 459 17.41 -7.95 -29.61
C GLU A 459 16.82 -7.63 -30.99
N GLU A 460 16.37 -8.64 -31.71
CA GLU A 460 15.63 -8.46 -32.95
C GLU A 460 14.21 -7.98 -32.67
N HIS A 461 13.79 -6.93 -33.38
CA HIS A 461 12.43 -6.39 -33.26
C HIS A 461 11.96 -5.76 -34.58
N PRO A 462 10.70 -5.99 -35.03
CA PRO A 462 10.25 -5.48 -36.33
C PRO A 462 10.14 -3.96 -36.39
N ARG A 463 10.03 -3.26 -35.28
CA ARG A 463 9.84 -1.80 -35.21
C ARG A 463 10.97 -1.06 -34.52
N PHE A 464 11.86 -1.73 -33.81
CA PHE A 464 12.95 -1.09 -33.14
C PHE A 464 14.30 -1.45 -33.74
N THR A 465 15.21 -0.52 -33.69
CA THR A 465 16.60 -0.71 -34.10
C THR A 465 17.53 -0.02 -33.12
N THR A 466 18.51 -0.73 -32.59
CA THR A 466 19.60 -0.11 -31.86
C THR A 466 20.58 0.51 -32.86
N VAL A 467 20.74 1.82 -32.78
CA VAL A 467 21.68 2.59 -33.63
C VAL A 467 23.08 2.53 -33.05
N SER A 468 23.19 2.70 -31.73
CA SER A 468 24.45 2.53 -30.99
C SER A 468 24.20 2.10 -29.55
N ALA A 469 25.14 1.32 -28.99
CA ALA A 469 25.16 0.91 -27.60
C ALA A 469 26.61 0.77 -27.15
N ALA A 470 27.14 1.75 -26.44
CA ALA A 470 28.51 1.72 -25.95
C ALA A 470 28.72 2.67 -24.76
N GLY A 471 29.50 2.25 -23.77
CA GLY A 471 29.99 3.11 -22.69
C GLY A 471 28.89 3.70 -21.81
N GLY A 472 27.79 2.98 -21.57
CA GLY A 472 26.68 3.47 -20.76
C GLY A 472 25.77 4.47 -21.52
N SER A 473 25.83 4.50 -22.84
CA SER A 473 24.96 5.32 -23.70
C SER A 473 24.36 4.49 -24.82
N TRP A 474 23.10 4.73 -25.11
CA TRP A 474 22.32 4.00 -26.11
C TRP A 474 21.57 4.98 -27.03
N GLU A 475 21.45 4.62 -28.29
CA GLU A 475 20.61 5.29 -29.27
C GLU A 475 19.73 4.26 -29.96
N VAL A 476 18.41 4.49 -29.88
CA VAL A 476 17.37 3.57 -30.36
C VAL A 476 16.42 4.33 -31.28
N THR A 477 15.97 3.67 -32.35
CA THR A 477 14.94 4.19 -33.26
C THR A 477 13.71 3.28 -33.18
N ALA A 478 12.54 3.89 -32.95
CA ALA A 478 11.22 3.28 -33.02
C ALA A 478 10.49 3.71 -34.31
N ASP A 479 9.96 2.74 -35.06
CA ASP A 479 9.14 2.97 -36.26
C ASP A 479 7.66 3.04 -35.88
N LEU A 480 7.07 4.24 -36.00
CA LEU A 480 5.67 4.54 -35.69
C LEU A 480 4.79 4.56 -36.94
N SER A 481 5.26 4.03 -38.10
CA SER A 481 4.56 4.12 -39.40
C SER A 481 3.15 3.55 -39.38
N ILE A 482 2.89 2.53 -38.56
CA ILE A 482 1.56 1.91 -38.45
C ILE A 482 0.51 2.86 -37.85
N TRP A 483 0.93 3.86 -37.09
CA TRP A 483 0.07 4.89 -36.49
C TRP A 483 0.15 6.24 -37.21
N ALA A 484 0.72 6.26 -38.43
CA ALA A 484 0.94 7.49 -39.19
C ALA A 484 -0.36 8.28 -39.41
N ASP A 485 -1.47 7.61 -39.70
CA ASP A 485 -2.77 8.25 -39.91
C ASP A 485 -3.31 8.90 -38.63
N MET A 486 -3.12 8.26 -37.47
CA MET A 486 -3.52 8.81 -36.16
C MET A 486 -2.66 10.03 -35.78
N ILE A 487 -1.39 10.02 -36.16
CA ILE A 487 -0.48 11.16 -35.96
C ILE A 487 -0.87 12.29 -36.91
N ALA A 488 -1.13 11.98 -38.18
CA ALA A 488 -1.48 12.99 -39.20
C ALA A 488 -2.83 13.67 -38.95
N ASN A 489 -3.85 12.92 -38.49
CA ASN A 489 -5.17 13.46 -38.16
C ASN A 489 -5.26 14.12 -36.77
N GLY A 490 -4.22 14.00 -35.96
CA GLY A 490 -4.11 14.59 -34.61
C GLY A 490 -4.82 13.81 -33.50
N SER A 491 -5.28 12.59 -33.73
CA SER A 491 -5.74 11.70 -32.64
C SER A 491 -4.59 11.31 -31.71
N VAL A 492 -3.35 11.24 -32.24
CA VAL A 492 -2.11 11.07 -31.50
C VAL A 492 -1.21 12.28 -31.76
N LYS A 493 -0.77 12.93 -30.71
CA LYS A 493 0.09 14.13 -30.80
C LYS A 493 1.40 13.99 -30.05
N ARG A 494 1.49 13.04 -29.12
CA ARG A 494 2.65 12.86 -28.23
C ARG A 494 2.98 11.39 -28.04
N ALA A 495 4.26 11.13 -27.89
CA ALA A 495 4.81 9.85 -27.47
C ALA A 495 5.48 10.00 -26.10
N GLU A 496 5.24 9.06 -25.21
CA GLU A 496 6.04 8.90 -24.00
C GLU A 496 7.13 7.90 -24.25
N ILE A 497 8.37 8.25 -23.92
CA ILE A 497 9.52 7.36 -23.97
C ILE A 497 9.89 7.03 -22.54
N ALA A 498 10.03 5.75 -22.19
CA ALA A 498 10.52 5.31 -20.88
C ALA A 498 11.61 4.25 -21.02
N VAL A 499 12.48 4.17 -20.03
CA VAL A 499 13.60 3.21 -20.00
C VAL A 499 13.56 2.43 -18.69
N LEU A 500 13.55 1.10 -18.77
CA LEU A 500 13.75 0.18 -17.66
C LEU A 500 15.23 -0.21 -17.65
N PRO A 501 16.00 0.13 -16.61
CA PRO A 501 17.47 -0.08 -16.62
C PRO A 501 17.90 -1.54 -16.58
N ALA A 502 17.19 -2.40 -15.83
CA ALA A 502 17.47 -3.83 -15.68
C ALA A 502 18.93 -4.17 -15.29
N LEU A 503 19.51 -3.40 -14.35
CA LEU A 503 20.82 -3.72 -13.80
C LEU A 503 20.70 -4.87 -12.80
N LYS A 504 21.54 -5.90 -12.99
CA LYS A 504 21.55 -7.09 -12.13
C LYS A 504 22.82 -7.17 -11.31
N THR A 505 22.67 -7.70 -10.11
CA THR A 505 23.79 -8.14 -9.26
C THR A 505 24.48 -9.38 -9.84
N ALA A 506 25.64 -9.75 -9.31
CA ALA A 506 26.38 -10.92 -9.76
C ALA A 506 25.64 -12.26 -9.58
N ASP A 507 24.75 -12.33 -8.60
CA ASP A 507 23.85 -13.47 -8.33
C ASP A 507 22.52 -13.42 -9.11
N GLY A 508 22.34 -12.38 -9.94
CA GLY A 508 21.25 -12.25 -10.90
C GLY A 508 20.02 -11.49 -10.42
N ALA A 509 20.00 -10.98 -9.18
CA ALA A 509 18.91 -10.13 -8.68
C ALA A 509 18.90 -8.78 -9.41
N THR A 510 17.72 -8.28 -9.76
CA THR A 510 17.57 -6.96 -10.37
C THR A 510 17.53 -5.89 -9.28
N LEU A 511 18.37 -4.87 -9.42
CA LEU A 511 18.42 -3.75 -8.47
C LEU A 511 17.23 -2.80 -8.65
N ALA A 512 16.77 -2.24 -7.55
CA ALA A 512 15.70 -1.23 -7.55
C ALA A 512 16.24 0.12 -8.04
N LEU A 513 15.95 0.43 -9.29
CA LEU A 513 16.35 1.67 -9.95
C LEU A 513 15.13 2.46 -10.40
N ASN A 514 15.32 3.76 -10.59
CA ASN A 514 14.29 4.61 -11.18
C ASN A 514 14.26 4.44 -12.70
N SER A 515 13.07 4.29 -13.26
CA SER A 515 12.85 4.30 -14.71
C SER A 515 12.51 5.71 -15.18
N PRO A 516 13.41 6.38 -15.93
CA PRO A 516 13.10 7.70 -16.47
C PRO A 516 12.05 7.62 -17.56
N SER A 517 11.25 8.68 -17.67
CA SER A 517 10.39 8.88 -18.85
C SER A 517 10.36 10.35 -19.27
N ARG A 518 10.09 10.59 -20.55
CA ARG A 518 9.92 11.93 -21.12
C ARG A 518 8.88 11.94 -22.23
N THR A 519 8.00 12.92 -22.22
CA THR A 519 7.02 13.17 -23.26
C THR A 519 7.67 13.89 -24.45
N PHE A 520 7.46 13.37 -25.66
CA PHE A 520 7.92 13.96 -26.93
C PHE A 520 6.71 14.37 -27.79
N ASP A 521 6.62 15.64 -28.18
CA ASP A 521 5.59 16.13 -29.08
C ASP A 521 5.94 15.80 -30.54
N LEU A 522 5.10 14.98 -31.16
CA LEU A 522 5.29 14.50 -32.53
C LEU A 522 5.03 15.56 -33.60
N ARG A 523 4.53 16.74 -33.26
CA ARG A 523 4.25 17.86 -34.19
C ARG A 523 5.36 18.89 -34.14
N THR A 524 5.85 19.20 -32.94
CA THR A 524 6.92 20.21 -32.76
C THR A 524 8.31 19.58 -32.81
N TYR A 525 8.38 18.27 -32.72
CA TYR A 525 9.62 17.48 -32.68
C TYR A 525 10.55 17.88 -31.53
N ALA A 526 9.95 18.13 -30.37
CA ALA A 526 10.65 18.53 -29.16
C ALA A 526 10.07 17.82 -27.93
N PHE A 527 10.82 17.76 -26.85
CA PHE A 527 10.28 17.33 -25.56
C PHE A 527 9.23 18.33 -25.06
N ASP A 528 8.16 17.78 -24.49
CA ASP A 528 7.03 18.48 -23.87
C ASP A 528 6.85 18.00 -22.42
N ASP A 529 7.90 18.18 -21.61
CA ASP A 529 7.95 17.67 -20.23
C ASP A 529 6.86 18.27 -19.32
N GLY A 530 6.27 19.41 -19.72
CA GLY A 530 5.15 20.04 -19.02
C GLY A 530 3.77 19.46 -19.35
N PHE A 531 3.66 18.59 -20.35
CA PHE A 531 2.38 18.02 -20.76
C PHE A 531 1.73 17.17 -19.67
N TYR A 532 2.50 16.26 -19.07
CA TYR A 532 2.03 15.45 -17.98
C TYR A 532 2.77 15.82 -16.69
N SER A 533 2.00 16.30 -15.72
CA SER A 533 2.50 16.45 -14.34
C SER A 533 1.88 15.36 -13.49
N PRO A 534 2.68 14.52 -12.81
CA PRO A 534 2.16 13.50 -11.92
C PRO A 534 1.24 14.10 -10.85
N ILE A 535 0.06 13.53 -10.69
CA ILE A 535 -0.90 13.94 -9.66
C ILE A 535 -0.57 13.32 -8.30
N VAL A 536 0.36 12.37 -8.27
CA VAL A 536 0.80 11.65 -7.08
C VAL A 536 2.28 11.88 -6.80
N LYS A 537 2.65 11.73 -5.53
CA LYS A 537 4.01 11.85 -5.01
C LYS A 537 4.62 10.46 -4.91
N VAL A 538 5.55 10.09 -5.79
CA VAL A 538 6.17 8.77 -5.70
C VAL A 538 7.19 8.73 -4.55
N ALA A 539 8.16 9.62 -4.53
CA ALA A 539 9.28 9.58 -3.58
C ALA A 539 8.87 9.79 -2.11
N VAL A 540 7.93 10.72 -1.86
CA VAL A 540 7.48 11.11 -0.50
C VAL A 540 6.03 10.70 -0.22
N GLY A 541 5.45 9.87 -1.04
CA GLY A 541 4.10 9.30 -0.90
C GLY A 541 4.17 7.79 -1.02
N CYS A 542 4.13 7.24 -2.23
CA CYS A 542 4.16 5.78 -2.44
C CYS A 542 5.35 5.11 -1.75
N ASN A 543 6.56 5.68 -1.89
CA ASN A 543 7.78 5.12 -1.31
C ASN A 543 7.91 5.29 0.21
N ASN A 544 6.99 5.95 0.88
CA ASN A 544 6.91 5.89 2.34
C ASN A 544 6.52 4.48 2.80
N CYS A 545 5.57 3.85 2.10
CA CYS A 545 5.14 2.48 2.40
C CYS A 545 5.90 1.45 1.56
N HIS A 546 6.18 1.74 0.28
CA HIS A 546 6.75 0.77 -0.66
C HIS A 546 8.28 0.71 -0.67
N ASP A 547 8.98 1.50 0.13
CA ASP A 547 10.44 1.57 0.20
C ASP A 547 11.09 1.93 -1.15
N ALA A 548 10.81 1.13 -2.20
CA ALA A 548 11.00 1.45 -3.60
C ALA A 548 9.79 0.91 -4.39
N LEU A 549 9.05 1.80 -5.04
CA LEU A 549 7.86 1.44 -5.81
C LEU A 549 8.21 0.39 -6.87
N ALA A 550 7.32 -0.58 -7.05
CA ALA A 550 7.40 -1.74 -7.94
C ALA A 550 8.19 -2.95 -7.42
N THR A 551 8.94 -2.86 -6.32
CA THR A 551 9.63 -4.03 -5.76
C THR A 551 8.70 -5.15 -5.31
N THR A 552 7.45 -4.83 -5.02
CA THR A 552 6.46 -5.79 -4.52
C THR A 552 5.79 -6.59 -5.63
N PHE A 553 5.52 -5.97 -6.80
CA PHE A 553 4.65 -6.57 -7.81
C PHE A 553 5.31 -6.85 -9.16
N HIS A 554 6.43 -6.20 -9.45
CA HIS A 554 7.10 -6.27 -10.75
C HIS A 554 8.61 -6.29 -10.57
N SER A 555 9.34 -6.19 -11.70
CA SER A 555 10.77 -5.97 -11.65
C SER A 555 11.10 -4.66 -10.93
N PRO A 556 12.04 -4.66 -9.98
CA PRO A 556 12.39 -3.51 -9.15
C PRO A 556 12.84 -2.26 -9.92
N ASP A 557 13.29 -2.42 -11.15
CA ASP A 557 13.74 -1.35 -12.06
C ASP A 557 12.61 -0.54 -12.72
N ARG A 558 11.33 -0.81 -12.38
CA ARG A 558 10.16 -0.04 -12.81
C ARG A 558 9.79 1.06 -11.84
N GLY A 559 10.58 1.29 -10.81
CA GLY A 559 10.30 2.22 -9.74
C GLY A 559 10.49 3.70 -10.08
N GLY A 560 10.18 4.54 -9.12
CA GLY A 560 10.45 5.98 -9.14
C GLY A 560 9.55 6.84 -10.02
N ASN A 561 8.75 6.24 -10.91
CA ASN A 561 7.99 6.98 -11.92
C ASN A 561 6.63 6.34 -12.22
N ILE A 562 5.55 7.02 -11.81
CA ILE A 562 4.18 6.57 -12.05
C ILE A 562 3.83 6.52 -13.55
N VAL A 563 4.51 7.30 -14.39
CA VAL A 563 4.27 7.31 -15.84
C VAL A 563 4.63 5.96 -16.46
N THR A 564 5.71 5.33 -15.98
CA THR A 564 6.10 3.99 -16.40
C THR A 564 5.01 2.96 -16.10
N CYS A 565 4.36 3.05 -14.93
CA CYS A 565 3.22 2.20 -14.59
C CYS A 565 2.05 2.45 -15.56
N ARG A 566 1.72 3.71 -15.84
CA ARG A 566 0.62 4.12 -16.72
C ARG A 566 0.79 3.65 -18.17
N LEU A 567 2.01 3.50 -18.65
CA LEU A 567 2.28 2.99 -20.00
C LEU A 567 1.66 1.60 -20.22
N CYS A 568 1.74 0.73 -19.20
CA CYS A 568 1.21 -0.63 -19.27
C CYS A 568 -0.22 -0.73 -18.70
N HIS A 569 -0.53 0.07 -17.67
CA HIS A 569 -1.85 0.15 -17.04
C HIS A 569 -2.69 1.27 -17.69
N THR A 570 -3.05 1.06 -18.95
CA THR A 570 -3.86 2.01 -19.72
C THR A 570 -5.35 1.87 -19.40
N THR A 571 -6.16 2.87 -19.75
CA THR A 571 -7.62 2.79 -19.58
C THR A 571 -8.27 1.71 -20.45
N LYS A 572 -7.60 1.30 -21.52
CA LYS A 572 -8.01 0.21 -22.42
C LYS A 572 -7.60 -1.19 -21.93
N SER A 573 -6.76 -1.25 -20.91
CA SER A 573 -6.30 -2.52 -20.37
C SER A 573 -7.44 -3.25 -19.67
N GLY A 574 -7.81 -4.41 -20.19
CA GLY A 574 -8.75 -5.34 -19.58
C GLY A 574 -8.05 -6.48 -18.84
N GLY A 575 -8.84 -7.42 -18.33
CA GLY A 575 -8.33 -8.63 -17.67
C GLY A 575 -7.70 -8.36 -16.29
N SER A 576 -8.28 -7.46 -15.52
CA SER A 576 -7.94 -7.32 -14.09
C SER A 576 -8.34 -8.61 -13.35
N HIS A 577 -7.50 -9.07 -12.45
CA HIS A 577 -7.85 -10.12 -11.50
C HIS A 577 -8.75 -9.61 -10.37
N LEU A 578 -8.90 -8.30 -10.24
CA LEU A 578 -9.81 -7.69 -9.29
C LEU A 578 -11.20 -7.52 -9.93
N GLU A 579 -12.21 -8.02 -9.25
CA GLU A 579 -13.60 -8.00 -9.72
C GLU A 579 -14.13 -6.56 -9.85
N MET A 580 -14.82 -6.28 -10.93
CA MET A 580 -15.42 -4.97 -11.23
C MET A 580 -14.42 -3.80 -11.27
N GLN A 581 -13.14 -4.08 -11.39
CA GLN A 581 -12.10 -3.06 -11.43
C GLN A 581 -11.51 -2.91 -12.83
N SER A 582 -10.99 -1.72 -13.10
CA SER A 582 -10.18 -1.46 -14.29
C SER A 582 -8.72 -1.78 -14.00
N ARG A 583 -8.00 -2.26 -15.02
CA ARG A 583 -6.55 -2.41 -14.97
C ARG A 583 -5.80 -1.09 -15.20
N SER A 584 -6.50 0.02 -15.47
CA SER A 584 -5.89 1.34 -15.47
C SER A 584 -5.32 1.66 -14.10
N ILE A 585 -4.16 2.34 -14.06
CA ILE A 585 -3.42 2.52 -12.81
C ILE A 585 -4.21 3.30 -11.75
N ASP A 586 -5.03 4.25 -12.17
CA ASP A 586 -5.90 5.04 -11.29
C ASP A 586 -6.92 4.16 -10.54
N SER A 587 -7.59 3.28 -11.25
CA SER A 587 -8.55 2.34 -10.65
C SER A 587 -7.85 1.24 -9.85
N TYR A 588 -6.82 0.63 -10.42
CA TYR A 588 -6.15 -0.52 -9.85
C TYR A 588 -5.49 -0.22 -8.51
N VAL A 589 -4.79 0.93 -8.43
CA VAL A 589 -4.14 1.36 -7.18
C VAL A 589 -5.18 1.63 -6.09
N HIS A 590 -6.27 2.33 -6.41
CA HIS A 590 -7.30 2.59 -5.41
C HIS A 590 -7.97 1.31 -4.92
N ALA A 591 -8.34 0.39 -5.81
CA ALA A 591 -8.94 -0.88 -5.43
C ALA A 591 -8.03 -1.69 -4.50
N ILE A 592 -6.74 -1.80 -4.83
CA ILE A 592 -5.77 -2.54 -3.99
C ILE A 592 -5.61 -1.89 -2.61
N HIS A 593 -5.56 -0.55 -2.54
CA HIS A 593 -5.32 0.15 -1.28
C HIS A 593 -6.60 0.41 -0.48
N SER A 594 -7.79 0.19 -1.06
CA SER A 594 -9.05 0.28 -0.31
C SER A 594 -9.40 -1.04 0.40
N PHE A 595 -10.12 -1.91 -0.24
CA PHE A 595 -10.66 -3.10 0.41
C PHE A 595 -10.40 -4.38 -0.40
N GLN A 596 -9.82 -4.26 -1.59
CA GLN A 596 -9.63 -5.37 -2.50
C GLN A 596 -8.13 -5.55 -2.82
N ALA A 597 -7.34 -5.86 -1.78
CA ALA A 597 -5.91 -6.10 -1.92
C ALA A 597 -5.60 -7.36 -2.76
N PHE A 598 -6.56 -8.28 -2.88
CA PHE A 598 -6.44 -9.56 -3.55
C PHE A 598 -7.64 -9.85 -4.43
N ASP A 599 -7.48 -10.88 -5.24
CA ASP A 599 -8.58 -11.51 -5.93
C ASP A 599 -9.46 -12.27 -4.93
N ILE A 600 -10.45 -11.56 -4.39
CA ILE A 600 -11.38 -12.16 -3.45
C ILE A 600 -12.28 -13.23 -4.09
N GLY A 601 -12.29 -13.32 -5.43
CA GLY A 601 -12.93 -14.43 -6.16
C GLY A 601 -12.32 -15.78 -5.82
N ASP A 602 -11.05 -15.81 -5.37
CA ASP A 602 -10.38 -17.04 -4.96
C ASP A 602 -10.75 -17.49 -3.55
N VAL A 603 -11.38 -16.62 -2.73
CA VAL A 603 -11.81 -16.94 -1.37
C VAL A 603 -13.16 -17.66 -1.39
N ASN A 604 -13.25 -18.82 -0.77
CA ASN A 604 -14.51 -19.51 -0.56
C ASN A 604 -15.20 -19.02 0.72
N PHE A 605 -16.07 -18.04 0.61
CA PHE A 605 -16.80 -17.46 1.73
C PHE A 605 -17.78 -18.41 2.43
N ALA A 606 -18.14 -19.54 1.79
CA ALA A 606 -18.92 -20.59 2.43
C ALA A 606 -18.08 -21.46 3.37
N ASP A 607 -16.74 -21.46 3.22
CA ASP A 607 -15.83 -22.07 4.18
C ASP A 607 -15.57 -21.10 5.35
N PRO A 608 -15.98 -21.44 6.58
CA PRO A 608 -15.77 -20.54 7.73
C PRO A 608 -14.31 -20.22 8.01
N VAL A 609 -13.38 -21.10 7.63
CA VAL A 609 -11.94 -20.92 7.86
C VAL A 609 -11.39 -19.91 6.85
N GLU A 610 -11.70 -20.07 5.57
CA GLU A 610 -11.29 -19.12 4.53
C GLU A 610 -11.92 -17.75 4.75
N LYS A 611 -13.20 -17.69 5.13
CA LYS A 611 -13.87 -16.44 5.48
C LYS A 611 -13.18 -15.74 6.65
N MET A 612 -12.86 -16.45 7.71
CA MET A 612 -12.18 -15.91 8.88
C MET A 612 -10.76 -15.43 8.55
N ARG A 613 -10.04 -16.18 7.70
CA ARG A 613 -8.72 -15.79 7.20
C ARG A 613 -8.80 -14.48 6.43
N TYR A 614 -9.80 -14.33 5.58
CA TYR A 614 -10.05 -13.09 4.86
C TYR A 614 -10.31 -11.93 5.83
N GLU A 615 -11.26 -12.07 6.76
CA GLU A 615 -11.65 -11.05 7.72
C GLU A 615 -10.49 -10.58 8.61
N LEU A 616 -9.58 -11.46 8.99
CA LEU A 616 -8.50 -11.14 9.92
C LEU A 616 -7.19 -10.73 9.24
N HIS A 617 -6.89 -11.26 8.07
CA HIS A 617 -5.59 -11.09 7.43
C HIS A 617 -5.65 -10.25 6.16
N ILE A 618 -6.74 -10.28 5.42
CA ILE A 618 -6.87 -9.60 4.14
C ILE A 618 -7.64 -8.29 4.30
N GLU A 619 -8.81 -8.34 4.90
CA GLU A 619 -9.70 -7.18 5.04
C GLU A 619 -9.07 -6.03 5.82
N HIS A 620 -8.28 -6.35 6.86
CA HIS A 620 -7.68 -5.36 7.75
C HIS A 620 -6.17 -5.15 7.50
N THR A 621 -5.71 -5.53 6.33
CA THR A 621 -4.28 -5.53 6.00
C THR A 621 -3.68 -4.14 5.93
N TYR A 622 -4.35 -3.22 5.24
CA TYR A 622 -3.85 -1.86 5.11
C TYR A 622 -4.19 -1.03 6.35
N PRO A 623 -3.39 -0.02 6.66
CA PRO A 623 -3.73 0.96 7.66
C PRO A 623 -4.92 1.79 7.16
N ASN A 624 -6.15 1.29 7.34
CA ASN A 624 -7.38 1.78 6.73
C ASN A 624 -7.60 3.29 6.90
N PHE A 625 -7.18 3.84 8.04
CA PHE A 625 -7.28 5.28 8.25
C PHE A 625 -6.36 6.11 7.37
N THR A 626 -5.29 5.54 6.79
CA THR A 626 -4.43 6.26 5.82
C THR A 626 -5.05 6.30 4.43
N ILE A 627 -5.96 5.41 4.09
CA ILE A 627 -6.70 5.42 2.80
C ILE A 627 -7.53 6.69 2.66
N LYS A 628 -8.12 7.20 3.74
CA LYS A 628 -8.88 8.46 3.73
C LYS A 628 -7.97 9.69 3.72
N ASN A 629 -6.66 9.52 3.90
CA ASN A 629 -5.67 10.57 3.71
C ASN A 629 -5.19 10.63 2.25
N CYS A 630 -6.00 11.18 1.37
CA CYS A 630 -5.69 11.35 -0.04
C CYS A 630 -4.35 12.09 -0.25
N LYS A 631 -4.02 13.04 0.64
CA LYS A 631 -2.78 13.80 0.64
C LYS A 631 -1.53 12.93 0.91
N SER A 632 -1.67 11.71 1.42
CA SER A 632 -0.51 10.81 1.59
C SER A 632 0.09 10.37 0.26
N CYS A 633 -0.71 10.26 -0.80
CA CYS A 633 -0.29 9.87 -2.14
C CYS A 633 -0.38 11.02 -3.15
N HIS A 634 -1.45 11.83 -3.10
CA HIS A 634 -1.74 12.87 -4.07
C HIS A 634 -1.10 14.22 -3.74
N ASN A 635 -0.83 14.98 -4.79
CA ASN A 635 -0.59 16.41 -4.66
C ASN A 635 -1.91 17.11 -4.28
N GLU A 636 -1.81 18.21 -3.54
CA GLU A 636 -2.98 18.95 -3.10
C GLU A 636 -3.83 19.42 -4.30
N GLY A 637 -5.15 19.25 -4.21
CA GLY A 637 -6.10 19.58 -5.27
C GLY A 637 -6.08 18.63 -6.48
N ALA A 638 -5.39 17.48 -6.39
CA ALA A 638 -5.27 16.52 -7.49
C ALA A 638 -6.07 15.21 -7.26
N PHE A 639 -7.05 15.23 -6.37
CA PHE A 639 -7.88 14.06 -5.99
C PHE A 639 -9.38 14.35 -6.05
N GLU A 640 -9.78 15.22 -6.95
CA GLU A 640 -11.19 15.51 -7.24
C GLU A 640 -11.70 14.70 -8.43
N VAL A 641 -12.99 14.86 -8.76
CA VAL A 641 -13.61 14.20 -9.91
C VAL A 641 -12.80 14.45 -11.20
N PRO A 642 -12.45 13.40 -11.95
CA PRO A 642 -11.63 13.55 -13.16
C PRO A 642 -12.24 14.50 -14.18
N ASP A 643 -11.40 15.35 -14.77
CA ASP A 643 -11.77 16.26 -15.86
C ASP A 643 -12.10 15.44 -17.12
N GLN A 644 -13.34 15.50 -17.56
CA GLN A 644 -13.85 14.72 -18.69
C GLN A 644 -13.13 15.06 -20.01
N ASP A 645 -12.75 16.33 -20.20
CA ASP A 645 -12.05 16.78 -21.42
C ASP A 645 -10.63 16.22 -21.55
N LYS A 646 -10.07 15.71 -20.43
CA LYS A 646 -8.68 15.24 -20.35
C LYS A 646 -8.57 13.75 -20.01
N SER A 647 -9.70 13.06 -19.88
CA SER A 647 -9.75 11.68 -19.46
C SER A 647 -10.48 10.81 -20.47
N LEU A 648 -9.98 9.60 -20.71
CA LEU A 648 -10.62 8.66 -21.60
C LEU A 648 -11.55 7.72 -20.83
N PRO A 649 -12.64 7.24 -21.49
CA PRO A 649 -13.37 6.06 -21.04
C PRO A 649 -12.44 4.88 -20.81
N GLY A 650 -12.89 3.92 -20.00
CA GLY A 650 -12.11 2.73 -19.70
C GLY A 650 -12.96 1.49 -19.55
N VAL A 651 -12.29 0.35 -19.41
CA VAL A 651 -12.92 -0.95 -19.21
C VAL A 651 -12.92 -1.26 -17.71
N LEU A 652 -14.10 -1.65 -17.21
CA LEU A 652 -14.19 -2.46 -16.00
C LEU A 652 -14.18 -3.92 -16.43
N SER A 653 -13.30 -4.71 -15.88
CA SER A 653 -13.27 -6.14 -16.19
C SER A 653 -13.06 -6.95 -14.92
N ALA A 654 -13.67 -8.13 -14.92
CA ALA A 654 -13.22 -9.22 -14.07
C ALA A 654 -12.27 -10.10 -14.87
N ALA A 655 -11.52 -10.96 -14.19
CA ALA A 655 -10.86 -12.07 -14.86
C ALA A 655 -11.91 -12.95 -15.54
N ASP A 656 -11.55 -13.53 -16.68
CA ASP A 656 -12.49 -14.23 -17.56
C ASP A 656 -13.22 -15.41 -16.91
N GLU A 657 -12.70 -15.96 -15.82
CA GLU A 657 -13.21 -17.14 -15.13
C GLU A 657 -13.56 -16.92 -13.66
N ILE A 658 -13.62 -15.68 -13.18
CA ILE A 658 -13.95 -15.44 -11.78
C ILE A 658 -15.39 -15.82 -11.52
N THR A 659 -15.53 -16.85 -10.75
CA THR A 659 -16.77 -17.16 -10.06
C THR A 659 -16.76 -16.43 -8.74
N THR A 660 -17.86 -15.82 -8.41
CA THR A 660 -18.06 -15.15 -7.12
C THR A 660 -18.19 -16.13 -5.96
N ARG A 661 -17.71 -17.34 -6.08
CA ARG A 661 -17.70 -18.43 -5.11
C ARG A 661 -18.62 -18.24 -3.92
N ASP A 662 -19.87 -18.69 -4.06
CA ASP A 662 -20.89 -18.60 -3.00
C ASP A 662 -21.24 -17.19 -2.48
N ARG A 663 -20.68 -16.13 -3.06
CA ARG A 663 -21.17 -14.78 -2.84
C ARG A 663 -22.47 -14.53 -3.60
N ARG A 664 -23.31 -13.60 -3.11
CA ARG A 664 -24.62 -13.29 -3.72
C ARG A 664 -24.56 -12.33 -4.91
N ILE A 665 -23.39 -11.85 -5.28
CA ILE A 665 -23.18 -11.08 -6.50
C ILE A 665 -23.15 -12.04 -7.67
N GLY A 666 -23.87 -11.73 -8.73
CA GLY A 666 -23.89 -12.53 -9.96
C GLY A 666 -22.57 -12.51 -10.71
N ALA A 667 -22.51 -13.13 -11.88
CA ALA A 667 -21.37 -13.05 -12.78
C ALA A 667 -21.01 -11.57 -13.02
N VAL A 668 -19.71 -11.28 -13.01
CA VAL A 668 -19.21 -9.92 -13.20
C VAL A 668 -18.95 -9.68 -14.70
N PRO A 669 -19.81 -8.92 -15.40
CA PRO A 669 -19.61 -8.64 -16.80
C PRO A 669 -18.50 -7.59 -17.01
N ARG A 670 -18.02 -7.53 -18.25
CA ARG A 670 -17.15 -6.45 -18.69
C ARG A 670 -17.98 -5.23 -19.02
N TYR A 671 -17.59 -4.08 -18.49
CA TYR A 671 -18.25 -2.82 -18.76
C TYR A 671 -17.28 -1.79 -19.34
N ILE A 672 -17.79 -0.93 -20.20
CA ILE A 672 -17.17 0.33 -20.58
C ILE A 672 -17.80 1.42 -19.74
N THR A 673 -16.98 2.22 -19.09
CA THR A 673 -17.43 3.23 -18.13
C THR A 673 -16.67 4.55 -18.32
N GLY A 674 -17.30 5.62 -17.86
CA GLY A 674 -16.68 6.93 -17.82
C GLY A 674 -15.54 7.02 -16.79
N PRO A 675 -14.69 8.04 -16.91
CA PRO A 675 -13.52 8.18 -16.05
C PRO A 675 -13.85 8.41 -14.58
N ALA A 676 -14.92 9.16 -14.25
CA ALA A 676 -15.33 9.39 -12.87
C ALA A 676 -15.92 8.12 -12.24
N SER A 677 -16.80 7.42 -12.96
CA SER A 677 -17.36 6.13 -12.52
C SER A 677 -16.28 5.07 -12.31
N ARG A 678 -15.19 5.10 -13.11
CA ARG A 678 -14.04 4.23 -12.93
C ARG A 678 -13.28 4.59 -11.66
N ALA A 679 -12.95 5.87 -11.46
CA ALA A 679 -12.17 6.32 -10.32
C ALA A 679 -12.91 6.10 -9.00
N CYS A 680 -14.16 6.57 -8.86
CA CYS A 680 -14.96 6.39 -7.65
C CYS A 680 -15.27 4.91 -7.39
N GLY A 681 -15.61 4.17 -8.44
CA GLY A 681 -15.95 2.75 -8.35
C GLY A 681 -14.79 1.87 -7.89
N SER A 682 -13.55 2.33 -7.99
CA SER A 682 -12.39 1.56 -7.51
C SER A 682 -12.41 1.31 -6.00
N CYS A 683 -12.95 2.24 -5.21
CA CYS A 683 -13.19 2.04 -3.78
C CYS A 683 -14.63 1.53 -3.53
N HIS A 684 -15.63 2.25 -4.02
CA HIS A 684 -17.03 1.95 -3.69
C HIS A 684 -17.52 0.59 -4.21
N ARG A 685 -17.11 0.16 -5.41
CA ARG A 685 -17.43 -1.22 -5.86
C ARG A 685 -16.66 -2.28 -5.10
N ALA A 686 -15.39 -2.01 -4.77
CA ALA A 686 -14.58 -2.96 -4.00
C ALA A 686 -15.17 -3.23 -2.63
N GLU A 687 -15.66 -2.19 -1.95
CA GLU A 687 -16.32 -2.32 -0.66
C GLU A 687 -17.62 -3.12 -0.74
N LEU A 688 -18.50 -2.81 -1.68
CA LEU A 688 -19.74 -3.54 -1.85
C LEU A 688 -19.53 -5.01 -2.25
N ILE A 689 -18.47 -5.32 -2.97
CA ILE A 689 -18.06 -6.70 -3.25
C ILE A 689 -17.57 -7.40 -1.98
N LYS A 690 -16.77 -6.72 -1.18
CA LYS A 690 -16.25 -7.23 0.08
C LYS A 690 -17.39 -7.61 1.04
N GLU A 691 -18.39 -6.78 1.15
CA GLU A 691 -19.54 -6.99 2.04
C GLU A 691 -20.56 -8.02 1.51
N ASP A 692 -20.36 -8.53 0.29
CA ASP A 692 -21.29 -9.46 -0.35
C ASP A 692 -22.71 -8.87 -0.58
N GLU A 693 -22.78 -7.56 -0.85
CA GLU A 693 -24.05 -6.80 -0.98
C GLU A 693 -24.45 -6.62 -2.44
N ALA A 694 -24.90 -7.71 -3.07
CA ALA A 694 -25.29 -7.73 -4.48
C ALA A 694 -26.34 -6.66 -4.85
N GLY A 695 -27.29 -6.40 -3.97
CA GLY A 695 -28.32 -5.38 -4.20
C GLY A 695 -27.76 -3.97 -4.24
N GLU A 696 -26.83 -3.65 -3.38
CA GLU A 696 -26.19 -2.34 -3.30
C GLU A 696 -25.22 -2.13 -4.46
N LEU A 697 -24.47 -3.15 -4.87
CA LEU A 697 -23.64 -3.11 -6.06
C LEU A 697 -24.46 -2.80 -7.33
N ILE A 698 -25.65 -3.42 -7.46
CA ILE A 698 -26.59 -3.14 -8.56
C ILE A 698 -27.05 -1.68 -8.49
N ALA A 699 -27.41 -1.18 -7.30
CA ALA A 699 -27.83 0.20 -7.11
C ALA A 699 -26.69 1.19 -7.45
N PHE A 700 -25.46 0.91 -7.01
CA PHE A 700 -24.29 1.71 -7.36
C PHE A 700 -24.07 1.75 -8.88
N ASN A 701 -24.11 0.61 -9.55
CA ASN A 701 -23.97 0.54 -11.01
C ASN A 701 -25.10 1.27 -11.75
N GLN A 702 -26.34 1.24 -11.24
CA GLN A 702 -27.46 2.03 -11.77
C GLN A 702 -27.24 3.52 -11.56
N HIS A 703 -26.71 3.93 -10.41
CA HIS A 703 -26.37 5.32 -10.13
C HIS A 703 -25.31 5.83 -11.10
N THR A 704 -24.22 5.10 -11.27
CA THR A 704 -23.15 5.48 -12.21
C THR A 704 -23.63 5.51 -13.66
N LYS A 705 -24.56 4.62 -14.05
CA LYS A 705 -25.20 4.66 -15.36
C LYS A 705 -26.08 5.90 -15.57
N GLN A 706 -26.75 6.38 -14.54
CA GLN A 706 -27.59 7.58 -14.60
C GLN A 706 -26.75 8.87 -14.62
N GLY A 707 -25.66 8.90 -13.88
CA GLY A 707 -24.75 10.05 -13.81
C GLY A 707 -23.73 10.14 -14.93
N GLY A 708 -23.62 9.06 -15.72
CA GLY A 708 -22.67 8.92 -16.80
C GLY A 708 -23.08 7.81 -17.76
N TYR A 709 -22.19 6.86 -17.98
CA TYR A 709 -22.48 5.68 -18.79
C TYR A 709 -21.81 4.42 -18.25
N LEU A 710 -22.52 3.32 -18.35
CA LEU A 710 -22.05 1.97 -18.07
C LEU A 710 -22.59 1.08 -19.18
N ILE A 711 -21.74 0.67 -20.10
CA ILE A 711 -22.12 -0.11 -21.29
C ILE A 711 -21.59 -1.51 -21.10
N GLU A 712 -22.46 -2.52 -21.21
CA GLU A 712 -22.06 -3.91 -21.18
C GLU A 712 -21.24 -4.24 -22.43
N GLY A 713 -20.00 -4.65 -22.23
CA GLY A 713 -19.09 -5.06 -23.29
C GLY A 713 -19.25 -6.55 -23.55
N GLY A 714 -19.71 -6.92 -24.75
CA GLY A 714 -19.68 -8.30 -25.22
C GLY A 714 -18.27 -8.77 -25.58
N ASP A 715 -18.16 -9.83 -26.36
CA ASP A 715 -16.88 -10.42 -26.81
C ASP A 715 -15.99 -9.43 -27.62
N ASP A 716 -16.59 -8.38 -28.19
CA ASP A 716 -15.90 -7.34 -28.99
C ASP A 716 -15.74 -6.00 -28.24
N TYR A 717 -15.55 -6.06 -26.92
CA TYR A 717 -15.49 -4.87 -26.08
C TYR A 717 -14.40 -3.86 -26.49
N ALA A 718 -13.29 -4.32 -27.05
CA ALA A 718 -12.19 -3.43 -27.47
C ALA A 718 -12.63 -2.51 -28.63
N SER A 719 -13.30 -3.06 -29.63
CA SER A 719 -13.88 -2.30 -30.74
C SER A 719 -14.99 -1.35 -30.26
N ILE A 720 -15.84 -1.80 -29.34
CA ILE A 720 -16.88 -0.95 -28.74
C ILE A 720 -16.24 0.20 -27.96
N LEU A 721 -15.20 -0.06 -27.19
CA LEU A 721 -14.48 0.96 -26.44
C LEU A 721 -13.87 2.02 -27.37
N ASP A 722 -13.24 1.62 -28.47
CA ASP A 722 -12.68 2.57 -29.44
C ASP A 722 -13.77 3.48 -30.03
N GLN A 723 -14.93 2.93 -30.37
CA GLN A 723 -16.08 3.69 -30.85
C GLN A 723 -16.62 4.66 -29.77
N VAL A 724 -16.69 4.23 -28.52
CA VAL A 724 -17.08 5.08 -27.37
C VAL A 724 -16.09 6.22 -27.18
N ILE A 725 -14.79 5.94 -27.26
CA ILE A 725 -13.76 6.96 -27.18
C ILE A 725 -13.94 8.01 -28.28
N ASP A 726 -14.09 7.58 -29.53
CA ASP A 726 -14.26 8.48 -30.67
C ASP A 726 -15.54 9.32 -30.54
N TYR A 727 -16.64 8.73 -30.11
CA TYR A 727 -17.90 9.42 -29.88
C TYR A 727 -17.79 10.47 -28.76
N ILE A 728 -17.36 10.06 -27.57
CA ILE A 728 -17.23 10.95 -26.42
C ILE A 728 -16.25 12.09 -26.72
N MET A 729 -15.09 11.79 -27.29
CA MET A 729 -14.11 12.82 -27.63
C MET A 729 -14.60 13.73 -28.79
N GLY A 730 -15.53 13.25 -29.58
CA GLY A 730 -16.23 14.06 -30.59
C GLY A 730 -17.20 15.08 -29.97
N LEU A 731 -17.78 14.82 -28.79
CA LEU A 731 -18.66 15.76 -28.10
C LEU A 731 -17.92 17.00 -27.54
N PHE A 732 -16.61 16.90 -27.31
CA PHE A 732 -15.76 17.98 -26.80
C PHE A 732 -15.06 18.79 -27.90
N LYS A 733 -15.25 18.42 -29.16
CA LYS A 733 -14.77 19.19 -30.34
C LYS A 733 -15.81 20.17 -30.83
#